data_25afb38a2a1caf1aa516a19f570c0578
#
_entry.id   25afb38a2a1caf1aa516a19f570c0578
#
_cell.length_a   1.000
_cell.length_b   1.000
_cell.length_c   1.000
_cell.angle_alpha   90.00
_cell.angle_beta   90.00
_cell.angle_gamma   90.00
#
_symmetry.space_group_name_H-M   'P 1'
#
loop_
_entity.id
_entity.type
_entity.pdbx_description
1 polymer ?
#
loop_
_entity_poly.entity_id
_entity_poly.type
_entity_poly.pdbx_seq_one_letter_code
_entity_poly.pdbx_strand_id
1 'polypeptide(L)'
;MPITLFEGFRVATAFEKYALIGVVVIAILGLLYAAFLTRQILREPEGTDKMRHIASAIRSGGNAYLSRQFRTILLLIFLLAIFVFFTGWFAGGTSAYGNPKWLIGLGRAGGFLMGAIFSALVGYIGMNMAMQGNVRVAQAARSSFTKALQIAYRTGTITGMLTDGLGLLGGTIIFIIFFRDAPLVLLGFGFGGTLIALFMRVGGGIYTKAADVGADLVGKVEKGIPEDDPRNAAVIADLVGDNVGDCAGMAADIFESYEVTIVAAMILGLILTVSTGQLSWIIFPLLVRAAGVFASIVSTYSVRALREGENAMKAIHRGYWLAAFLSVLSFLLFGWLYAHDLRFFWATSVGVALAIAINYLTDYYTSTERTPVKEIAKSTKTGPATTILSGLGVGYESTVMAIIVIALSIIASALIWRGTDIIYIFYGVALCGIGQLTLTGNNISMDAFGPVCDNANGIAEMSGLEPKARKTLADLDAVGNTTKAITKGIAIASAVLAAVALFAAFYEDYQLETINLIQWKVFVSFLIGGSIPFLFSSLTIRAVGRAAYFIINEVRWQFANVKGVWEGTVDPDYGKVVSICTGAAQKELLTPALLAILSPIAIGFLFGLEALAGFLAGVILVGQLLAVFMANAGGAWDNAKKTIEDGLYGGKGSEAHKAAVVGDTVGDPLKDTAGPALNPLIKVINLVSVIAASMMVVQVAGGGFRERGLTPVTIGVVVVCLAIIVGSVWVSKKEESFGREIEEKSEAKK
;
A
#
# COMPACT_ATOMS: atom_id res chain seq x y z
N MET A 1 -33.75 25.10 5.79
CA MET A 1 -32.73 25.12 6.85
C MET A 1 -31.50 25.82 6.31
N PRO A 2 -30.88 26.74 7.05
CA PRO A 2 -29.64 27.39 6.59
C PRO A 2 -28.52 26.36 6.43
N ILE A 3 -27.77 26.48 5.34
CA ILE A 3 -26.58 25.67 5.08
C ILE A 3 -25.47 26.13 6.03
N THR A 4 -24.94 25.24 6.84
CA THR A 4 -23.95 25.55 7.90
C THR A 4 -22.50 25.23 7.46
N LEU A 5 -22.17 25.50 6.19
CA LEU A 5 -20.78 25.38 5.71
C LEU A 5 -19.88 26.41 6.41
N PHE A 6 -18.63 26.04 6.69
CA PHE A 6 -17.62 26.83 7.39
C PHE A 6 -17.95 27.22 8.85
N GLU A 7 -19.00 26.63 9.45
CA GLU A 7 -19.41 26.95 10.83
C GLU A 7 -18.28 26.62 11.83
N GLY A 8 -17.54 25.53 11.62
CA GLY A 8 -16.44 25.13 12.49
C GLY A 8 -15.31 26.15 12.52
N PHE A 9 -15.02 26.77 11.39
CA PHE A 9 -14.03 27.84 11.37
C PHE A 9 -14.52 29.10 12.10
N ARG A 10 -15.84 29.33 12.22
CA ARG A 10 -16.41 30.44 12.99
C ARG A 10 -16.39 30.18 14.49
N VAL A 11 -16.67 28.94 14.91
CA VAL A 11 -16.75 28.53 16.33
C VAL A 11 -15.36 28.33 16.95
N ALA A 12 -14.36 27.96 16.16
CA ALA A 12 -13.00 27.73 16.63
C ALA A 12 -12.37 28.98 17.27
N THR A 13 -11.58 28.79 18.29
CA THR A 13 -10.79 29.85 18.95
C THR A 13 -9.80 30.49 17.96
N ALA A 14 -9.27 31.66 18.28
CA ALA A 14 -8.26 32.31 17.43
C ALA A 14 -7.04 31.40 17.20
N PHE A 15 -6.57 30.69 18.23
CA PHE A 15 -5.46 29.73 18.12
C PHE A 15 -5.79 28.58 17.17
N GLU A 16 -6.96 27.97 17.28
CA GLU A 16 -7.38 26.83 16.45
C GLU A 16 -7.54 27.25 14.98
N LYS A 17 -8.02 28.46 14.70
CA LYS A 17 -8.06 29.04 13.35
C LYS A 17 -6.65 29.16 12.74
N TYR A 18 -5.72 29.73 13.51
CA TYR A 18 -4.32 29.85 13.06
C TYR A 18 -3.66 28.47 12.94
N ALA A 19 -3.96 27.52 13.81
CA ALA A 19 -3.47 26.15 13.73
C ALA A 19 -3.94 25.48 12.43
N LEU A 20 -5.23 25.55 12.10
CA LEU A 20 -5.75 24.98 10.85
C LEU A 20 -5.15 25.65 9.60
N ILE A 21 -5.00 26.98 9.60
CA ILE A 21 -4.30 27.68 8.52
C ILE A 21 -2.85 27.22 8.44
N GLY A 22 -2.17 27.07 9.58
CA GLY A 22 -0.81 26.57 9.68
C GLY A 22 -0.66 25.16 9.08
N VAL A 23 -1.63 24.25 9.37
CA VAL A 23 -1.66 22.92 8.78
C VAL A 23 -1.77 22.98 7.25
N VAL A 24 -2.66 23.82 6.70
CA VAL A 24 -2.79 24.01 5.25
C VAL A 24 -1.51 24.58 4.65
N VAL A 25 -0.90 25.58 5.29
CA VAL A 25 0.37 26.15 4.84
C VAL A 25 1.50 25.11 4.82
N ILE A 26 1.62 24.27 5.85
CA ILE A 26 2.62 23.20 5.91
C ILE A 26 2.34 22.13 4.84
N ALA A 27 1.09 21.77 4.59
CA ALA A 27 0.73 20.85 3.51
C ALA A 27 1.18 21.42 2.14
N ILE A 28 0.91 22.70 1.87
CA ILE A 28 1.34 23.38 0.64
C ILE A 28 2.88 23.46 0.57
N LEU A 29 3.56 23.72 1.68
CA LEU A 29 5.04 23.72 1.72
C LEU A 29 5.62 22.34 1.38
N GLY A 30 4.99 21.25 1.85
CA GLY A 30 5.35 19.89 1.45
C GLY A 30 5.23 19.67 -0.07
N LEU A 31 4.13 20.12 -0.68
CA LEU A 31 3.92 20.05 -2.13
C LEU A 31 4.94 20.91 -2.91
N LEU A 32 5.24 22.12 -2.43
CA LEU A 32 6.25 22.97 -3.03
C LEU A 32 7.66 22.36 -2.91
N TYR A 33 7.93 21.70 -1.79
CA TYR A 33 9.21 20.99 -1.61
C TYR A 33 9.32 19.79 -2.56
N ALA A 34 8.25 19.03 -2.78
CA ALA A 34 8.21 18.00 -3.82
C ALA A 34 8.52 18.57 -5.20
N ALA A 35 7.91 19.70 -5.57
CA ALA A 35 8.17 20.39 -6.83
C ALA A 35 9.62 20.90 -6.93
N PHE A 36 10.20 21.37 -5.82
CA PHE A 36 11.61 21.76 -5.76
C PHE A 36 12.54 20.57 -6.00
N LEU A 37 12.32 19.44 -5.32
CA LEU A 37 13.10 18.22 -5.52
C LEU A 37 12.96 17.69 -6.95
N THR A 38 11.76 17.72 -7.52
CA THR A 38 11.51 17.35 -8.92
C THR A 38 12.42 18.15 -9.86
N ARG A 39 12.47 19.49 -9.70
CA ARG A 39 13.35 20.32 -10.50
C ARG A 39 14.84 20.00 -10.29
N GLN A 40 15.22 19.65 -9.06
CA GLN A 40 16.60 19.27 -8.74
C GLN A 40 16.98 17.95 -9.44
N ILE A 41 16.14 16.91 -9.34
CA ILE A 41 16.39 15.61 -9.98
C ILE A 41 16.45 15.74 -11.51
N LEU A 42 15.51 16.45 -12.12
CA LEU A 42 15.45 16.60 -13.57
C LEU A 42 16.64 17.37 -14.16
N ARG A 43 17.40 18.13 -13.37
CA ARG A 43 18.64 18.80 -13.79
C ARG A 43 19.85 17.87 -13.82
N GLU A 44 19.78 16.70 -13.18
CA GLU A 44 20.87 15.75 -13.20
C GLU A 44 20.96 15.06 -14.58
N PRO A 45 22.17 14.76 -15.05
CA PRO A 45 22.37 14.17 -16.39
C PRO A 45 21.82 12.74 -16.49
N GLU A 46 21.30 12.38 -17.66
CA GLU A 46 20.76 11.05 -17.96
C GLU A 46 21.82 10.05 -18.45
N GLY A 47 23.05 10.46 -18.63
CA GLY A 47 24.15 9.59 -19.03
C GLY A 47 24.30 9.38 -20.54
N THR A 48 24.73 8.17 -20.93
CA THR A 48 25.05 7.82 -22.32
C THR A 48 23.81 7.64 -23.19
N ASP A 49 23.97 7.64 -24.51
CA ASP A 49 22.87 7.42 -25.44
C ASP A 49 22.17 6.07 -25.21
N LYS A 50 22.94 5.01 -24.91
CA LYS A 50 22.39 3.69 -24.62
C LYS A 50 21.55 3.69 -23.34
N MET A 51 22.01 4.37 -22.28
CA MET A 51 21.20 4.55 -21.06
C MET A 51 19.91 5.30 -21.33
N ARG A 52 19.96 6.37 -22.12
CA ARG A 52 18.78 7.15 -22.52
C ARG A 52 17.79 6.34 -23.34
N HIS A 53 18.29 5.47 -24.25
CA HIS A 53 17.44 4.58 -25.04
C HIS A 53 16.67 3.61 -24.16
N ILE A 54 17.34 2.89 -23.24
CA ILE A 54 16.71 1.97 -22.28
C ILE A 54 15.70 2.72 -21.39
N ALA A 55 16.10 3.86 -20.82
CA ALA A 55 15.20 4.68 -19.99
C ALA A 55 13.96 5.17 -20.76
N SER A 56 14.10 5.47 -22.05
CA SER A 56 12.97 5.82 -22.92
C SER A 56 11.99 4.66 -23.11
N ALA A 57 12.50 3.44 -23.29
CA ALA A 57 11.67 2.23 -23.40
C ALA A 57 10.88 1.99 -22.08
N ILE A 58 11.54 2.10 -20.92
CA ILE A 58 10.90 1.97 -19.60
C ILE A 58 9.81 3.04 -19.42
N ARG A 59 10.09 4.31 -19.76
CA ARG A 59 9.11 5.42 -19.66
C ARG A 59 7.90 5.21 -20.58
N SER A 60 8.15 4.74 -21.81
CA SER A 60 7.09 4.46 -22.75
C SER A 60 6.16 3.34 -22.26
N GLY A 61 6.74 2.25 -21.73
CA GLY A 61 6.01 1.13 -21.16
C GLY A 61 5.19 1.54 -19.94
N GLY A 62 5.79 2.25 -18.99
CA GLY A 62 5.11 2.72 -17.78
C GLY A 62 3.95 3.66 -18.07
N ASN A 63 4.14 4.62 -19.00
CA ASN A 63 3.06 5.52 -19.40
C ASN A 63 1.92 4.79 -20.12
N ALA A 64 2.23 3.79 -20.95
CA ALA A 64 1.22 2.96 -21.62
C ALA A 64 0.39 2.18 -20.59
N TYR A 65 1.05 1.60 -19.57
CA TYR A 65 0.37 0.91 -18.47
C TYR A 65 -0.60 1.84 -17.74
N LEU A 66 -0.13 2.97 -17.22
CA LEU A 66 -0.96 3.90 -16.45
C LEU A 66 -2.13 4.45 -17.25
N SER A 67 -1.89 4.85 -18.50
CA SER A 67 -2.95 5.36 -19.36
C SER A 67 -4.08 4.34 -19.55
N ARG A 68 -3.73 3.07 -19.72
CA ARG A 68 -4.70 1.99 -19.86
C ARG A 68 -5.40 1.69 -18.54
N GLN A 69 -4.66 1.65 -17.43
CA GLN A 69 -5.21 1.40 -16.09
C GLN A 69 -6.23 2.47 -15.71
N PHE A 70 -5.89 3.74 -15.81
CA PHE A 70 -6.80 4.83 -15.45
C PHE A 70 -8.06 4.83 -16.34
N ARG A 71 -7.94 4.55 -17.62
CA ARG A 71 -9.09 4.45 -18.52
C ARG A 71 -10.05 3.32 -18.11
N THR A 72 -9.50 2.18 -17.68
CA THR A 72 -10.30 1.04 -17.21
C THR A 72 -11.02 1.34 -15.89
N ILE A 73 -10.33 2.02 -14.96
CA ILE A 73 -10.87 2.31 -13.63
C ILE A 73 -11.87 3.47 -13.64
N LEU A 74 -11.75 4.42 -14.57
CA LEU A 74 -12.55 5.65 -14.62
C LEU A 74 -14.06 5.39 -14.60
N LEU A 75 -14.52 4.40 -15.38
CA LEU A 75 -15.94 4.03 -15.40
C LEU A 75 -16.42 3.53 -14.04
N LEU A 76 -15.62 2.71 -13.37
CA LEU A 76 -15.97 2.18 -12.04
C LEU A 76 -15.97 3.27 -10.98
N ILE A 77 -15.00 4.19 -11.03
CA ILE A 77 -14.96 5.38 -10.14
C ILE A 77 -16.24 6.20 -10.30
N PHE A 78 -16.67 6.43 -11.54
CA PHE A 78 -17.89 7.19 -11.80
C PHE A 78 -19.14 6.49 -11.24
N LEU A 79 -19.28 5.19 -11.46
CA LEU A 79 -20.41 4.42 -10.91
C LEU A 79 -20.42 4.39 -9.39
N LEU A 80 -19.24 4.24 -8.78
CA LEU A 80 -19.10 4.25 -7.32
C LEU A 80 -19.31 5.65 -6.73
N ALA A 81 -18.95 6.72 -7.42
CA ALA A 81 -19.27 8.07 -6.98
C ALA A 81 -20.79 8.30 -6.87
N ILE A 82 -21.56 7.77 -7.82
CA ILE A 82 -23.02 7.78 -7.78
C ILE A 82 -23.53 6.94 -6.59
N PHE A 83 -22.99 5.75 -6.39
CA PHE A 83 -23.35 4.91 -5.25
C PHE A 83 -23.06 5.64 -3.92
N VAL A 84 -21.88 6.22 -3.76
CA VAL A 84 -21.44 6.95 -2.57
C VAL A 84 -22.34 8.18 -2.32
N PHE A 85 -22.76 8.88 -3.38
CA PHE A 85 -23.74 9.97 -3.27
C PHE A 85 -25.04 9.48 -2.63
N PHE A 86 -25.59 8.37 -3.13
CA PHE A 86 -26.84 7.84 -2.59
C PHE A 86 -26.70 7.31 -1.16
N THR A 87 -25.55 6.75 -0.77
CA THR A 87 -25.33 6.36 0.62
C THR A 87 -25.40 7.55 1.57
N GLY A 88 -24.91 8.73 1.17
CA GLY A 88 -25.05 9.98 1.92
C GLY A 88 -26.47 10.52 1.91
N TRP A 89 -27.17 10.39 0.78
CA TRP A 89 -28.57 10.80 0.65
C TRP A 89 -29.52 9.95 1.52
N PHE A 90 -29.32 8.63 1.54
CA PHE A 90 -30.15 7.70 2.31
C PHE A 90 -29.69 7.52 3.76
N ALA A 91 -28.50 8.01 4.13
CA ALA A 91 -28.06 8.04 5.52
C ALA A 91 -29.16 8.72 6.36
N GLY A 92 -29.92 7.90 7.10
CA GLY A 92 -31.17 8.27 7.72
C GLY A 92 -30.97 9.33 8.81
N GLY A 93 -31.62 10.42 8.73
CA GLY A 93 -31.57 11.53 9.67
C GLY A 93 -31.12 12.81 8.95
N THR A 94 -31.61 13.95 9.41
CA THR A 94 -30.89 15.22 9.23
C THR A 94 -29.48 15.00 9.81
N SER A 95 -28.43 15.55 9.19
CA SER A 95 -27.16 15.67 9.89
C SER A 95 -27.46 16.14 11.31
N ALA A 96 -26.72 15.66 12.29
CA ALA A 96 -26.92 16.11 13.69
C ALA A 96 -26.93 17.65 13.80
N TYR A 97 -26.60 18.36 12.72
CA TYR A 97 -26.37 19.80 12.64
C TYR A 97 -27.18 20.53 11.57
N GLY A 98 -28.15 19.86 10.92
CA GLY A 98 -29.15 20.51 10.08
C GLY A 98 -28.79 20.69 8.60
N ASN A 99 -27.63 20.21 8.12
CA ASN A 99 -27.33 20.24 6.69
C ASN A 99 -28.26 19.29 5.91
N PRO A 100 -28.75 19.69 4.72
CA PRO A 100 -29.64 18.84 3.93
C PRO A 100 -28.91 17.59 3.42
N LYS A 101 -29.62 16.46 3.37
CA LYS A 101 -29.10 15.14 2.99
C LYS A 101 -28.38 15.14 1.63
N TRP A 102 -28.91 15.89 0.65
CA TRP A 102 -28.28 15.99 -0.67
C TRP A 102 -26.89 16.64 -0.61
N LEU A 103 -26.68 17.59 0.33
CA LEU A 103 -25.39 18.25 0.51
C LEU A 103 -24.37 17.29 1.13
N ILE A 104 -24.79 16.45 2.09
CA ILE A 104 -23.94 15.38 2.64
C ILE A 104 -23.59 14.35 1.56
N GLY A 105 -24.59 13.93 0.75
CA GLY A 105 -24.36 13.03 -0.39
C GLY A 105 -23.38 13.62 -1.40
N LEU A 106 -23.55 14.90 -1.76
CA LEU A 106 -22.64 15.59 -2.67
C LEU A 106 -21.24 15.76 -2.07
N GLY A 107 -21.15 16.12 -0.78
CA GLY A 107 -19.88 16.21 -0.05
C GLY A 107 -19.15 14.88 -0.03
N ARG A 108 -19.87 13.79 0.31
CA ARG A 108 -19.31 12.42 0.35
C ARG A 108 -18.81 11.97 -1.03
N ALA A 109 -19.59 12.17 -2.09
CA ALA A 109 -19.19 11.87 -3.46
C ALA A 109 -18.02 12.76 -3.94
N GLY A 110 -18.04 14.04 -3.60
CA GLY A 110 -16.93 14.97 -3.88
C GLY A 110 -15.65 14.58 -3.13
N GLY A 111 -15.77 14.20 -1.86
CA GLY A 111 -14.67 13.63 -1.06
C GLY A 111 -14.12 12.37 -1.72
N PHE A 112 -14.98 11.43 -2.13
CA PHE A 112 -14.59 10.21 -2.83
C PHE A 112 -13.79 10.50 -4.11
N LEU A 113 -14.28 11.40 -4.95
CA LEU A 113 -13.55 11.79 -6.17
C LEU A 113 -12.22 12.46 -5.85
N MET A 114 -12.18 13.32 -4.81
CA MET A 114 -10.95 13.98 -4.39
C MET A 114 -9.90 12.98 -3.88
N GLY A 115 -10.29 12.02 -3.03
CA GLY A 115 -9.40 10.95 -2.56
C GLY A 115 -8.88 10.08 -3.70
N ALA A 116 -9.77 9.69 -4.63
CA ALA A 116 -9.40 8.92 -5.81
C ALA A 116 -8.40 9.68 -6.70
N ILE A 117 -8.64 10.99 -6.95
CA ILE A 117 -7.74 11.82 -7.75
C ILE A 117 -6.39 12.00 -7.05
N PHE A 118 -6.37 12.24 -5.75
CA PHE A 118 -5.12 12.45 -5.01
C PHE A 118 -4.28 11.17 -4.96
N SER A 119 -4.89 10.02 -4.68
CA SER A 119 -4.21 8.72 -4.72
C SER A 119 -3.65 8.42 -6.12
N ALA A 120 -4.45 8.67 -7.17
CA ALA A 120 -4.01 8.52 -8.55
C ALA A 120 -2.84 9.45 -8.89
N LEU A 121 -2.86 10.71 -8.44
CA LEU A 121 -1.78 11.67 -8.64
C LEU A 121 -0.49 11.26 -7.93
N VAL A 122 -0.59 10.79 -6.68
CA VAL A 122 0.57 10.29 -5.91
C VAL A 122 1.24 9.13 -6.66
N GLY A 123 0.45 8.14 -7.10
CA GLY A 123 0.99 7.01 -7.85
C GLY A 123 1.53 7.40 -9.23
N TYR A 124 0.82 8.25 -9.97
CA TYR A 124 1.23 8.72 -11.30
C TYR A 124 2.54 9.52 -11.26
N ILE A 125 2.61 10.53 -10.38
CA ILE A 125 3.80 11.40 -10.27
C ILE A 125 4.96 10.59 -9.67
N GLY A 126 4.69 9.78 -8.63
CA GLY A 126 5.69 8.92 -7.99
C GLY A 126 6.37 7.99 -8.98
N MET A 127 5.59 7.27 -9.78
CA MET A 127 6.11 6.39 -10.82
C MET A 127 6.90 7.15 -11.89
N ASN A 128 6.37 8.27 -12.39
CA ASN A 128 7.08 9.07 -13.39
C ASN A 128 8.41 9.60 -12.85
N MET A 129 8.44 10.04 -11.60
CA MET A 129 9.67 10.51 -10.98
C MET A 129 10.66 9.37 -10.72
N ALA A 130 10.20 8.17 -10.36
CA ALA A 130 11.05 6.99 -10.26
C ALA A 130 11.72 6.66 -11.59
N MET A 131 10.96 6.59 -12.69
CA MET A 131 11.51 6.35 -14.04
C MET A 131 12.50 7.44 -14.48
N GLN A 132 12.32 8.68 -14.03
CA GLN A 132 13.30 9.75 -14.26
C GLN A 132 14.54 9.61 -13.34
N GLY A 133 14.35 9.12 -12.13
CA GLY A 133 15.41 8.88 -11.14
C GLY A 133 16.34 7.75 -11.55
N ASN A 134 15.80 6.62 -12.03
CA ASN A 134 16.52 5.40 -12.35
C ASN A 134 17.80 5.66 -13.17
N VAL A 135 17.66 6.30 -14.33
CA VAL A 135 18.78 6.60 -15.24
C VAL A 135 19.77 7.60 -14.64
N ARG A 136 19.29 8.55 -13.82
CA ARG A 136 20.14 9.55 -13.17
C ARG A 136 20.94 8.97 -12.02
N VAL A 137 20.36 8.01 -11.30
CA VAL A 137 21.08 7.21 -10.27
C VAL A 137 22.17 6.39 -10.94
N ALA A 138 21.86 5.68 -12.02
CA ALA A 138 22.83 4.92 -12.81
C ALA A 138 23.99 5.80 -13.29
N GLN A 139 23.71 6.98 -13.81
CA GLN A 139 24.74 7.94 -14.23
C GLN A 139 25.56 8.48 -13.04
N ALA A 140 24.94 8.79 -11.91
CA ALA A 140 25.62 9.31 -10.74
C ALA A 140 26.55 8.28 -10.10
N ALA A 141 26.20 6.99 -10.14
CA ALA A 141 26.99 5.89 -9.60
C ALA A 141 28.35 5.74 -10.28
N ARG A 142 28.52 6.22 -11.51
CA ARG A 142 29.81 6.26 -12.22
C ARG A 142 30.84 7.16 -11.53
N SER A 143 30.39 8.18 -10.82
CA SER A 143 31.28 9.18 -10.20
C SER A 143 31.26 9.17 -8.68
N SER A 144 30.11 8.95 -8.05
CA SER A 144 29.95 9.11 -6.59
C SER A 144 28.83 8.25 -6.03
N PHE A 145 29.15 7.38 -5.07
CA PHE A 145 28.19 6.64 -4.27
C PHE A 145 27.21 7.57 -3.52
N THR A 146 27.74 8.60 -2.85
CA THR A 146 26.92 9.55 -2.08
C THR A 146 25.91 10.27 -2.95
N LYS A 147 26.32 10.66 -4.17
CA LYS A 147 25.41 11.33 -5.11
C LYS A 147 24.32 10.39 -5.61
N ALA A 148 24.64 9.15 -5.95
CA ALA A 148 23.67 8.15 -6.35
C ALA A 148 22.66 7.88 -5.24
N LEU A 149 23.12 7.66 -3.99
CA LEU A 149 22.28 7.51 -2.81
C LEU A 149 21.31 8.69 -2.62
N GLN A 150 21.82 9.92 -2.73
CA GLN A 150 21.00 11.12 -2.54
C GLN A 150 19.95 11.29 -3.63
N ILE A 151 20.27 11.02 -4.89
CA ILE A 151 19.31 11.08 -6.01
C ILE A 151 18.23 10.03 -5.80
N ALA A 152 18.59 8.78 -5.50
CA ALA A 152 17.64 7.71 -5.28
C ALA A 152 16.67 8.03 -4.12
N TYR A 153 17.19 8.43 -2.95
CA TYR A 153 16.38 8.75 -1.78
C TYR A 153 15.47 9.96 -2.01
N ARG A 154 15.99 11.05 -2.62
CA ARG A 154 15.21 12.25 -2.93
C ARG A 154 14.13 12.00 -3.98
N THR A 155 14.36 11.08 -4.91
CA THR A 155 13.33 10.65 -5.86
C THR A 155 12.12 10.05 -5.11
N GLY A 156 12.35 9.19 -4.14
CA GLY A 156 11.29 8.68 -3.27
C GLY A 156 10.68 9.78 -2.38
N THR A 157 11.48 10.73 -1.91
CA THR A 157 10.97 11.84 -1.08
C THR A 157 9.95 12.72 -1.82
N ILE A 158 10.05 12.86 -3.16
CA ILE A 158 9.03 13.55 -3.94
C ILE A 158 7.67 12.91 -3.74
N THR A 159 7.59 11.60 -3.86
CA THR A 159 6.35 10.83 -3.67
C THR A 159 5.86 10.91 -2.22
N GLY A 160 6.77 10.82 -1.25
CA GLY A 160 6.44 10.97 0.17
C GLY A 160 5.83 12.33 0.50
N MET A 161 6.41 13.41 -0.04
CA MET A 161 5.89 14.77 0.18
C MET A 161 4.56 15.03 -0.55
N LEU A 162 4.32 14.39 -1.70
CA LEU A 162 3.01 14.41 -2.36
C LEU A 162 1.96 13.71 -1.50
N THR A 163 2.28 12.55 -0.94
CA THR A 163 1.41 11.80 -0.04
C THR A 163 1.03 12.61 1.18
N ASP A 164 2.03 13.10 1.91
CA ASP A 164 1.82 13.88 3.13
C ASP A 164 1.05 15.18 2.83
N GLY A 165 1.45 15.90 1.77
CA GLY A 165 0.85 17.18 1.39
C GLY A 165 -0.59 17.06 0.92
N LEU A 166 -0.89 16.15 -0.01
CA LEU A 166 -2.25 15.99 -0.55
C LEU A 166 -3.21 15.40 0.49
N GLY A 167 -2.77 14.37 1.25
CA GLY A 167 -3.61 13.75 2.29
C GLY A 167 -3.96 14.74 3.39
N LEU A 168 -2.98 15.49 3.89
CA LEU A 168 -3.20 16.51 4.92
C LEU A 168 -4.07 17.65 4.41
N LEU A 169 -3.83 18.12 3.18
CA LEU A 169 -4.59 19.20 2.55
C LEU A 169 -6.06 18.81 2.38
N GLY A 170 -6.32 17.61 1.81
CA GLY A 170 -7.66 17.11 1.55
C GLY A 170 -8.47 16.95 2.83
N GLY A 171 -7.93 16.25 3.83
CA GLY A 171 -8.56 16.05 5.12
C GLY A 171 -8.87 17.38 5.84
N THR A 172 -7.91 18.33 5.82
CA THR A 172 -8.09 19.62 6.47
C THR A 172 -9.11 20.51 5.76
N ILE A 173 -9.15 20.53 4.43
CA ILE A 173 -10.14 21.29 3.65
C ILE A 173 -11.54 20.76 3.91
N ILE A 174 -11.74 19.43 3.89
CA ILE A 174 -13.04 18.83 4.19
C ILE A 174 -13.49 19.23 5.60
N PHE A 175 -12.58 19.17 6.57
CA PHE A 175 -12.88 19.56 7.95
C PHE A 175 -13.30 21.04 8.06
N ILE A 176 -12.55 21.95 7.41
CA ILE A 176 -12.87 23.40 7.43
C ILE A 176 -14.26 23.67 6.82
N ILE A 177 -14.60 22.99 5.72
CA ILE A 177 -15.87 23.21 5.00
C ILE A 177 -17.05 22.60 5.76
N PHE A 178 -16.95 21.31 6.15
CA PHE A 178 -18.09 20.55 6.67
C PHE A 178 -18.14 20.47 8.20
N PHE A 179 -17.03 20.74 8.88
CA PHE A 179 -16.89 20.75 10.35
C PHE A 179 -17.46 19.49 11.01
N ARG A 180 -18.62 19.61 11.67
CA ARG A 180 -19.26 18.49 12.39
C ARG A 180 -19.76 17.38 11.46
N ASP A 181 -20.07 17.70 10.21
CA ASP A 181 -20.41 16.71 9.19
C ASP A 181 -19.17 16.18 8.43
N ALA A 182 -17.97 16.71 8.73
CA ALA A 182 -16.73 16.29 8.07
C ALA A 182 -16.47 14.79 8.13
N PRO A 183 -16.72 14.06 9.25
CA PRO A 183 -16.54 12.61 9.28
C PRO A 183 -17.35 11.88 8.23
N LEU A 184 -18.59 12.29 7.96
CA LEU A 184 -19.44 11.68 6.93
C LEU A 184 -18.89 11.90 5.52
N VAL A 185 -18.28 13.04 5.27
CA VAL A 185 -17.65 13.40 3.98
C VAL A 185 -16.26 12.72 3.85
N LEU A 186 -15.49 12.69 4.95
CA LEU A 186 -14.17 12.06 5.01
C LEU A 186 -14.22 10.56 4.75
N LEU A 187 -15.30 9.87 5.10
CA LEU A 187 -15.51 8.47 4.69
C LEU A 187 -15.46 8.31 3.18
N GLY A 188 -16.04 9.26 2.43
CA GLY A 188 -15.92 9.28 0.97
C GLY A 188 -14.46 9.48 0.54
N PHE A 189 -13.78 10.47 1.12
CA PHE A 189 -12.38 10.78 0.82
C PHE A 189 -11.45 9.56 1.04
N GLY A 190 -11.54 8.93 2.21
CA GLY A 190 -10.80 7.69 2.50
C GLY A 190 -11.15 6.56 1.53
N PHE A 191 -12.44 6.37 1.20
CA PHE A 191 -12.85 5.30 0.28
C PHE A 191 -12.33 5.51 -1.14
N GLY A 192 -12.29 6.75 -1.62
CA GLY A 192 -11.72 7.07 -2.94
C GLY A 192 -10.23 6.75 -3.02
N GLY A 193 -9.47 7.17 -2.01
CA GLY A 193 -8.04 6.86 -1.90
C GLY A 193 -7.77 5.36 -1.82
N THR A 194 -8.52 4.66 -0.97
CA THR A 194 -8.41 3.21 -0.73
C THR A 194 -8.74 2.39 -1.99
N LEU A 195 -9.74 2.79 -2.74
CA LEU A 195 -10.12 2.07 -3.96
C LEU A 195 -9.02 2.15 -5.02
N ILE A 196 -8.46 3.33 -5.25
CA ILE A 196 -7.35 3.51 -6.18
C ILE A 196 -6.12 2.75 -5.71
N ALA A 197 -5.81 2.78 -4.41
CA ALA A 197 -4.71 2.02 -3.83
C ALA A 197 -4.88 0.51 -4.08
N LEU A 198 -6.08 -0.03 -3.88
CA LEU A 198 -6.38 -1.44 -4.18
C LEU A 198 -6.11 -1.76 -5.65
N PHE A 199 -6.59 -0.93 -6.58
CA PHE A 199 -6.38 -1.15 -8.01
C PHE A 199 -4.92 -1.04 -8.43
N MET A 200 -4.21 -0.03 -7.92
CA MET A 200 -2.80 0.16 -8.25
C MET A 200 -1.93 -0.94 -7.62
N ARG A 201 -2.25 -1.38 -6.40
CA ARG A 201 -1.50 -2.41 -5.71
C ARG A 201 -1.71 -3.80 -6.30
N VAL A 202 -2.97 -4.18 -6.58
CA VAL A 202 -3.28 -5.49 -7.18
C VAL A 202 -2.81 -5.52 -8.64
N GLY A 203 -3.20 -4.52 -9.44
CA GLY A 203 -2.83 -4.47 -10.86
C GLY A 203 -1.33 -4.34 -11.07
N GLY A 204 -0.67 -3.47 -10.30
CA GLY A 204 0.78 -3.29 -10.33
C GLY A 204 1.53 -4.55 -9.89
N GLY A 205 1.09 -5.19 -8.79
CA GLY A 205 1.69 -6.43 -8.31
C GLY A 205 1.55 -7.61 -9.29
N ILE A 206 0.38 -7.77 -9.93
CA ILE A 206 0.20 -8.78 -10.99
C ILE A 206 1.11 -8.48 -12.18
N TYR A 207 1.19 -7.22 -12.60
CA TYR A 207 2.02 -6.80 -13.72
C TYR A 207 3.50 -7.11 -13.45
N THR A 208 4.05 -6.56 -12.34
CA THR A 208 5.48 -6.68 -12.04
C THR A 208 5.90 -8.14 -11.87
N LYS A 209 5.13 -8.95 -11.13
CA LYS A 209 5.52 -10.34 -10.88
C LYS A 209 5.24 -11.29 -12.05
N ALA A 210 4.32 -10.96 -12.93
CA ALA A 210 4.18 -11.70 -14.18
C ALA A 210 5.36 -11.44 -15.14
N ALA A 211 5.86 -10.20 -15.19
CA ALA A 211 7.02 -9.84 -15.99
C ALA A 211 8.30 -10.48 -15.43
N ASP A 212 8.54 -10.37 -14.13
CA ASP A 212 9.68 -10.92 -13.41
C ASP A 212 9.74 -12.45 -13.55
N VAL A 213 8.67 -13.17 -13.18
CA VAL A 213 8.59 -14.64 -13.36
C VAL A 213 8.80 -15.04 -14.82
N GLY A 214 8.25 -14.27 -15.77
CA GLY A 214 8.42 -14.52 -17.20
C GLY A 214 9.87 -14.30 -17.66
N ALA A 215 10.53 -13.26 -17.17
CA ALA A 215 11.93 -12.97 -17.47
C ALA A 215 12.86 -14.03 -16.86
N ASP A 216 12.64 -14.38 -15.59
CA ASP A 216 13.49 -15.30 -14.84
C ASP A 216 13.42 -16.74 -15.36
N LEU A 217 12.20 -17.27 -15.58
CA LEU A 217 12.06 -18.65 -16.04
C LEU A 217 12.68 -18.88 -17.41
N VAL A 218 12.44 -17.97 -18.37
CA VAL A 218 13.01 -18.13 -19.72
C VAL A 218 14.48 -17.73 -19.74
N GLY A 219 14.85 -16.61 -19.13
CA GLY A 219 16.22 -16.10 -19.16
C GLY A 219 17.18 -16.91 -18.32
N LYS A 220 16.97 -16.95 -16.99
CA LYS A 220 17.89 -17.59 -16.05
C LYS A 220 17.83 -19.11 -16.07
N VAL A 221 16.61 -19.69 -16.06
CA VAL A 221 16.44 -21.13 -15.90
C VAL A 221 16.57 -21.87 -17.23
N GLU A 222 15.90 -21.43 -18.30
CA GLU A 222 15.92 -22.15 -19.58
C GLU A 222 17.13 -21.81 -20.45
N LYS A 223 17.50 -20.54 -20.53
CA LYS A 223 18.53 -20.05 -21.45
C LYS A 223 19.89 -19.81 -20.79
N GLY A 224 19.93 -19.69 -19.45
CA GLY A 224 21.16 -19.46 -18.71
C GLY A 224 21.82 -18.09 -18.97
N ILE A 225 21.02 -17.09 -19.39
CA ILE A 225 21.50 -15.72 -19.61
C ILE A 225 21.37 -14.89 -18.32
N PRO A 226 22.12 -13.79 -18.17
CA PRO A 226 22.00 -12.87 -17.02
C PRO A 226 20.59 -12.34 -16.83
N GLU A 227 20.28 -11.84 -15.62
CA GLU A 227 18.97 -11.31 -15.22
C GLU A 227 18.52 -10.19 -16.15
N ASP A 228 19.30 -9.13 -16.27
CA ASP A 228 19.01 -7.95 -17.09
C ASP A 228 19.64 -8.05 -18.50
N ASP A 229 19.63 -9.23 -19.11
CA ASP A 229 20.17 -9.39 -20.46
C ASP A 229 19.23 -8.73 -21.50
N PRO A 230 19.72 -7.76 -22.29
CA PRO A 230 18.88 -7.04 -23.26
C PRO A 230 18.26 -7.92 -24.35
N ARG A 231 18.74 -9.14 -24.54
CA ARG A 231 18.15 -10.11 -25.47
C ARG A 231 16.83 -10.67 -24.98
N ASN A 232 16.56 -10.60 -23.66
CA ASN A 232 15.31 -11.06 -23.09
C ASN A 232 14.23 -10.00 -23.25
N ALA A 233 13.18 -10.28 -24.03
CA ALA A 233 12.09 -9.35 -24.30
C ALA A 233 11.30 -8.94 -23.03
N ALA A 234 11.35 -9.72 -21.96
CA ALA A 234 10.63 -9.44 -20.72
C ALA A 234 11.37 -8.47 -19.79
N VAL A 235 12.67 -8.24 -19.95
CA VAL A 235 13.48 -7.39 -19.03
C VAL A 235 12.93 -5.95 -18.94
N ILE A 236 12.55 -5.34 -20.07
CA ILE A 236 11.95 -3.99 -20.01
C ILE A 236 10.58 -4.01 -19.34
N ALA A 237 9.79 -5.07 -19.50
CA ALA A 237 8.51 -5.21 -18.82
C ALA A 237 8.71 -5.36 -17.31
N ASP A 238 9.76 -6.06 -16.88
CA ASP A 238 10.14 -6.22 -15.48
C ASP A 238 10.57 -4.88 -14.86
N LEU A 239 11.51 -4.17 -15.48
CA LEU A 239 11.93 -2.83 -15.05
C LEU A 239 10.78 -1.80 -15.04
N VAL A 240 9.80 -1.92 -15.93
CA VAL A 240 8.54 -1.16 -15.87
C VAL A 240 7.72 -1.59 -14.66
N GLY A 241 7.66 -2.90 -14.39
CA GLY A 241 6.92 -3.51 -13.31
C GLY A 241 7.28 -2.97 -11.94
N ASP A 242 8.55 -2.86 -11.64
CA ASP A 242 9.05 -2.30 -10.37
C ASP A 242 8.56 -0.86 -10.15
N ASN A 243 8.59 -0.02 -11.20
CA ASN A 243 8.06 1.32 -11.09
C ASN A 243 6.54 1.34 -10.87
N VAL A 244 5.81 0.42 -11.49
CA VAL A 244 4.35 0.29 -11.38
C VAL A 244 3.93 -0.30 -10.04
N GLY A 245 4.50 -1.44 -9.66
CA GLY A 245 4.12 -2.20 -8.46
C GLY A 245 4.59 -1.54 -7.17
N ASP A 246 5.88 -1.24 -7.12
CA ASP A 246 6.52 -0.78 -5.89
C ASP A 246 6.52 0.76 -5.76
N CYS A 247 6.74 1.53 -6.84
CA CYS A 247 6.67 2.98 -6.71
C CYS A 247 5.23 3.51 -6.73
N ALA A 248 4.43 3.15 -7.74
CA ALA A 248 3.07 3.67 -7.84
C ALA A 248 2.09 2.97 -6.89
N GLY A 249 2.11 1.62 -6.86
CA GLY A 249 1.19 0.83 -6.05
C GLY A 249 1.41 1.03 -4.55
N MET A 250 2.67 1.03 -4.09
CA MET A 250 2.98 1.21 -2.67
C MET A 250 2.74 2.65 -2.21
N ALA A 251 3.06 3.63 -3.06
CA ALA A 251 2.79 5.02 -2.74
C ALA A 251 1.29 5.28 -2.53
N ALA A 252 0.43 4.71 -3.39
CA ALA A 252 -1.02 4.78 -3.24
C ALA A 252 -1.52 4.05 -1.97
N ASP A 253 -0.94 2.89 -1.61
CA ASP A 253 -1.27 2.12 -0.41
C ASP A 253 -0.92 2.88 0.88
N ILE A 254 0.25 3.52 0.93
CA ILE A 254 0.64 4.33 2.09
C ILE A 254 -0.18 5.64 2.14
N PHE A 255 -0.49 6.27 0.99
CA PHE A 255 -1.38 7.43 0.91
C PHE A 255 -2.74 7.10 1.50
N GLU A 256 -3.32 5.99 1.12
CA GLU A 256 -4.55 5.47 1.68
C GLU A 256 -4.47 5.28 3.20
N SER A 257 -3.41 4.62 3.70
CA SER A 257 -3.21 4.42 5.14
C SER A 257 -3.14 5.75 5.89
N TYR A 258 -2.48 6.73 5.29
CA TYR A 258 -2.39 8.08 5.81
C TYR A 258 -3.76 8.76 5.92
N GLU A 259 -4.58 8.69 4.87
CA GLU A 259 -5.93 9.24 4.87
C GLU A 259 -6.87 8.54 5.85
N VAL A 260 -6.92 7.20 5.79
CA VAL A 260 -7.87 6.42 6.58
C VAL A 260 -7.61 6.55 8.08
N THR A 261 -6.36 6.68 8.51
CA THR A 261 -6.06 6.94 9.93
C THR A 261 -6.49 8.33 10.37
N ILE A 262 -6.40 9.35 9.51
CA ILE A 262 -6.94 10.68 9.79
C ILE A 262 -8.48 10.60 9.90
N VAL A 263 -9.14 9.94 8.96
CA VAL A 263 -10.58 9.75 8.95
C VAL A 263 -11.05 9.08 10.24
N ALA A 264 -10.45 7.97 10.64
CA ALA A 264 -10.79 7.24 11.86
C ALA A 264 -10.57 8.09 13.12
N ALA A 265 -9.44 8.78 13.22
CA ALA A 265 -9.15 9.66 14.36
C ALA A 265 -10.13 10.85 14.43
N MET A 266 -10.55 11.39 13.30
CA MET A 266 -11.51 12.50 13.26
C MET A 266 -12.94 12.06 13.59
N ILE A 267 -13.37 10.86 13.18
CA ILE A 267 -14.68 10.31 13.55
C ILE A 267 -14.74 10.13 15.07
N LEU A 268 -13.80 9.40 15.65
CA LEU A 268 -13.75 9.19 17.10
C LEU A 268 -13.53 10.50 17.87
N GLY A 269 -12.68 11.38 17.35
CA GLY A 269 -12.44 12.72 17.91
C GLY A 269 -13.66 13.62 17.90
N LEU A 270 -14.55 13.51 16.89
CA LEU A 270 -15.81 14.26 16.88
C LEU A 270 -16.75 13.80 17.98
N ILE A 271 -16.89 12.48 18.18
CA ILE A 271 -17.73 11.94 19.24
C ILE A 271 -17.25 12.48 20.60
N LEU A 272 -15.92 12.45 20.84
CA LEU A 272 -15.31 13.01 22.05
C LEU A 272 -15.48 14.54 22.13
N THR A 273 -15.42 15.26 21.01
CA THR A 273 -15.65 16.71 20.97
C THR A 273 -17.07 17.06 21.35
N VAL A 274 -18.05 16.28 20.91
CA VAL A 274 -19.46 16.49 21.26
C VAL A 274 -19.70 16.29 22.76
N SER A 275 -19.04 15.29 23.37
CA SER A 275 -19.19 14.98 24.80
C SER A 275 -18.41 15.94 25.70
N THR A 276 -17.20 16.40 25.28
CA THR A 276 -16.31 17.22 26.11
C THR A 276 -16.33 18.70 25.79
N GLY A 277 -16.86 19.10 24.61
CA GLY A 277 -16.80 20.49 24.12
C GLY A 277 -15.41 20.94 23.62
N GLN A 278 -14.40 20.05 23.56
CA GLN A 278 -13.02 20.40 23.23
C GLN A 278 -12.69 20.02 21.79
N LEU A 279 -12.29 20.97 20.95
CA LEU A 279 -11.85 20.74 19.56
C LEU A 279 -10.47 20.09 19.45
N SER A 280 -9.72 19.99 20.55
CA SER A 280 -8.41 19.36 20.59
C SER A 280 -8.44 17.89 20.11
N TRP A 281 -9.54 17.17 20.34
CA TRP A 281 -9.72 15.81 19.85
C TRP A 281 -9.66 15.66 18.34
N ILE A 282 -10.02 16.69 17.58
CA ILE A 282 -10.03 16.68 16.11
C ILE A 282 -8.78 17.37 15.55
N ILE A 283 -8.35 18.48 16.15
CA ILE A 283 -7.26 19.31 15.60
C ILE A 283 -5.89 18.70 15.91
N PHE A 284 -5.72 18.03 17.05
CA PHE A 284 -4.43 17.42 17.44
C PHE A 284 -3.90 16.41 16.40
N PRO A 285 -4.68 15.47 15.86
CA PRO A 285 -4.23 14.59 14.78
C PRO A 285 -3.68 15.34 13.57
N LEU A 286 -4.33 16.45 13.17
CA LEU A 286 -3.89 17.27 12.03
C LEU A 286 -2.57 18.00 12.32
N LEU A 287 -2.39 18.52 13.55
CA LEU A 287 -1.12 19.14 13.98
C LEU A 287 0.03 18.13 13.98
N VAL A 288 -0.22 16.92 14.49
CA VAL A 288 0.78 15.84 14.49
C VAL A 288 1.22 15.50 13.06
N ARG A 289 0.28 15.42 12.13
CA ARG A 289 0.58 15.16 10.71
C ARG A 289 1.38 16.30 10.08
N ALA A 290 1.02 17.56 10.37
CA ALA A 290 1.76 18.71 9.89
C ALA A 290 3.22 18.71 10.41
N ALA A 291 3.43 18.34 11.69
CA ALA A 291 4.78 18.14 12.23
C ALA A 291 5.56 17.06 11.48
N GLY A 292 4.90 15.97 11.05
CA GLY A 292 5.50 14.92 10.24
C GLY A 292 6.02 15.42 8.90
N VAL A 293 5.25 16.24 8.19
CA VAL A 293 5.71 16.90 6.93
C VAL A 293 6.99 17.69 7.18
N PHE A 294 7.01 18.51 8.24
CA PHE A 294 8.20 19.30 8.59
C PHE A 294 9.39 18.41 8.95
N ALA A 295 9.18 17.37 9.78
CA ALA A 295 10.22 16.43 10.17
C ALA A 295 10.82 15.70 8.97
N SER A 296 9.99 15.28 8.00
CA SER A 296 10.41 14.62 6.76
C SER A 296 11.24 15.53 5.87
N ILE A 297 10.87 16.81 5.72
CA ILE A 297 11.67 17.79 4.98
C ILE A 297 13.07 17.94 5.60
N VAL A 298 13.15 18.14 6.91
CA VAL A 298 14.43 18.34 7.61
C VAL A 298 15.29 17.08 7.53
N SER A 299 14.71 15.92 7.78
CA SER A 299 15.44 14.64 7.83
C SER A 299 16.00 14.20 6.49
N THR A 300 15.38 14.58 5.36
CA THR A 300 15.88 14.26 4.01
C THR A 300 17.32 14.76 3.79
N TYR A 301 17.70 15.91 4.39
CA TYR A 301 19.07 16.45 4.26
C TYR A 301 20.11 15.69 5.09
N SER A 302 19.70 14.90 6.07
CA SER A 302 20.60 14.06 6.87
C SER A 302 20.96 12.75 6.17
N VAL A 303 20.22 12.36 5.12
CA VAL A 303 20.48 11.15 4.35
C VAL A 303 21.61 11.40 3.34
N ARG A 304 22.83 11.21 3.81
CA ARG A 304 24.06 11.33 3.02
C ARG A 304 25.15 10.43 3.62
N ALA A 305 25.98 9.83 2.81
CA ALA A 305 27.18 9.15 3.32
C ALA A 305 28.16 10.21 3.85
N LEU A 306 28.62 10.03 5.09
CA LEU A 306 29.58 10.93 5.76
C LEU A 306 31.04 10.52 5.49
N ARG A 307 31.25 9.24 5.10
CA ARG A 307 32.57 8.69 4.76
C ARG A 307 32.44 7.83 3.50
N GLU A 308 33.53 7.75 2.72
CA GLU A 308 33.61 6.79 1.62
C GLU A 308 33.50 5.36 2.17
N GLY A 309 32.65 4.53 1.53
CA GLY A 309 32.39 3.15 1.97
C GLY A 309 31.37 3.01 3.12
N GLU A 310 30.71 4.10 3.54
CA GLU A 310 29.63 4.00 4.51
C GLU A 310 28.41 3.26 3.90
N ASN A 311 27.85 2.28 4.64
CA ASN A 311 26.65 1.58 4.23
C ASN A 311 25.47 2.57 4.09
N ALA A 312 24.75 2.51 2.95
CA ALA A 312 23.60 3.36 2.67
C ALA A 312 22.49 3.25 3.74
N MET A 313 22.28 2.07 4.32
CA MET A 313 21.30 1.85 5.38
C MET A 313 21.58 2.73 6.61
N LYS A 314 22.87 2.91 6.99
CA LYS A 314 23.23 3.80 8.10
C LYS A 314 22.87 5.26 7.83
N ALA A 315 23.04 5.70 6.58
CA ALA A 315 22.67 7.06 6.16
C ALA A 315 21.14 7.25 6.20
N ILE A 316 20.39 6.28 5.72
CA ILE A 316 18.91 6.25 5.73
C ILE A 316 18.40 6.25 7.17
N HIS A 317 18.94 5.37 8.03
CA HIS A 317 18.55 5.32 9.44
C HIS A 317 18.81 6.63 10.20
N ARG A 318 19.88 7.38 9.88
CA ARG A 318 20.08 8.72 10.48
C ARG A 318 18.93 9.66 10.16
N GLY A 319 18.47 9.68 8.91
CA GLY A 319 17.28 10.45 8.54
C GLY A 319 16.04 10.00 9.30
N TYR A 320 15.81 8.71 9.35
CA TYR A 320 14.67 8.12 10.03
C TYR A 320 14.64 8.47 11.54
N TRP A 321 15.77 8.32 12.24
CA TRP A 321 15.89 8.66 13.65
C TRP A 321 15.70 10.16 13.92
N LEU A 322 16.23 11.02 13.04
CA LEU A 322 16.02 12.46 13.16
C LEU A 322 14.54 12.82 12.99
N ALA A 323 13.86 12.25 12.00
CA ALA A 323 12.42 12.45 11.82
C ALA A 323 11.61 11.96 13.02
N ALA A 324 11.92 10.77 13.55
CA ALA A 324 11.28 10.22 14.74
C ALA A 324 11.46 11.13 15.95
N PHE A 325 12.69 11.63 16.20
CA PHE A 325 12.98 12.54 17.31
C PHE A 325 12.19 13.85 17.19
N LEU A 326 12.19 14.49 16.01
CA LEU A 326 11.45 15.74 15.76
C LEU A 326 9.94 15.54 15.92
N SER A 327 9.42 14.40 15.47
CA SER A 327 8.00 14.04 15.61
C SER A 327 7.62 13.88 17.09
N VAL A 328 8.36 13.07 17.85
CA VAL A 328 8.09 12.85 19.29
C VAL A 328 8.20 14.15 20.10
N LEU A 329 9.17 15.02 19.78
CA LEU A 329 9.29 16.33 20.39
C LEU A 329 8.05 17.20 20.09
N SER A 330 7.57 17.17 18.84
CA SER A 330 6.37 17.91 18.45
C SER A 330 5.11 17.39 19.17
N PHE A 331 4.98 16.06 19.35
CA PHE A 331 3.87 15.47 20.11
C PHE A 331 3.86 15.94 21.55
N LEU A 332 5.04 16.02 22.19
CA LEU A 332 5.17 16.53 23.54
C LEU A 332 4.71 17.99 23.62
N LEU A 333 5.16 18.83 22.69
CA LEU A 333 4.79 20.24 22.63
C LEU A 333 3.27 20.43 22.44
N PHE A 334 2.67 19.72 21.49
CA PHE A 334 1.23 19.81 21.21
C PHE A 334 0.38 19.21 22.34
N GLY A 335 0.81 18.08 22.94
CA GLY A 335 0.12 17.47 24.06
C GLY A 335 0.14 18.37 25.30
N TRP A 336 1.28 19.00 25.57
CA TRP A 336 1.44 19.87 26.74
C TRP A 336 0.82 21.25 26.53
N LEU A 337 1.12 21.92 25.41
CA LEU A 337 0.74 23.33 25.20
C LEU A 337 -0.67 23.53 24.64
N TYR A 338 -1.17 22.58 23.86
CA TYR A 338 -2.47 22.70 23.19
C TYR A 338 -3.54 21.78 23.79
N ALA A 339 -3.28 20.48 23.84
CA ALA A 339 -4.28 19.54 24.36
C ALA A 339 -4.36 19.58 25.91
N HIS A 340 -3.35 20.11 26.60
CA HIS A 340 -3.21 20.12 28.07
C HIS A 340 -3.36 18.73 28.70
N ASP A 341 -3.06 17.67 27.94
CA ASP A 341 -3.17 16.29 28.34
C ASP A 341 -2.04 15.45 27.70
N LEU A 342 -1.12 14.96 28.53
CA LEU A 342 0.01 14.17 28.07
C LEU A 342 -0.37 12.77 27.57
N ARG A 343 -1.61 12.31 27.74
CA ARG A 343 -2.08 11.05 27.15
C ARG A 343 -2.03 11.09 25.63
N PHE A 344 -2.28 12.24 25.01
CA PHE A 344 -2.11 12.46 23.58
C PHE A 344 -0.66 12.23 23.13
N PHE A 345 0.31 12.78 23.89
CA PHE A 345 1.73 12.57 23.62
C PHE A 345 2.12 11.10 23.74
N TRP A 346 1.70 10.42 24.81
CA TRP A 346 2.05 9.02 25.00
C TRP A 346 1.44 8.12 23.93
N ALA A 347 0.16 8.31 23.57
CA ALA A 347 -0.50 7.51 22.55
C ALA A 347 0.16 7.64 21.16
N THR A 348 0.48 8.88 20.74
CA THR A 348 1.19 9.09 19.46
C THR A 348 2.63 8.57 19.50
N SER A 349 3.32 8.68 20.63
CA SER A 349 4.69 8.17 20.81
C SER A 349 4.75 6.63 20.75
N VAL A 350 3.73 5.93 21.27
CA VAL A 350 3.58 4.48 21.11
C VAL A 350 3.53 4.11 19.63
N GLY A 351 2.87 4.93 18.77
CA GLY A 351 2.87 4.71 17.34
C GLY A 351 4.26 4.77 16.68
N VAL A 352 5.08 5.74 17.06
CA VAL A 352 6.48 5.81 16.60
C VAL A 352 7.29 4.62 17.12
N ALA A 353 7.10 4.24 18.39
CA ALA A 353 7.76 3.06 18.95
C ALA A 353 7.36 1.77 18.23
N LEU A 354 6.08 1.63 17.84
CA LEU A 354 5.59 0.53 17.02
C LEU A 354 6.27 0.50 15.65
N ALA A 355 6.38 1.66 14.96
CA ALA A 355 7.08 1.74 13.67
C ALA A 355 8.53 1.25 13.78
N ILE A 356 9.24 1.69 14.82
CA ILE A 356 10.62 1.28 15.08
C ILE A 356 10.68 -0.23 15.37
N ALA A 357 9.80 -0.77 16.22
CA ALA A 357 9.77 -2.18 16.56
C ALA A 357 9.49 -3.08 15.34
N ILE A 358 8.54 -2.70 14.50
CA ILE A 358 8.25 -3.42 13.24
C ILE A 358 9.44 -3.37 12.28
N ASN A 359 10.15 -2.22 12.18
CA ASN A 359 11.35 -2.12 11.37
C ASN A 359 12.43 -3.12 11.79
N TYR A 360 12.73 -3.16 13.10
CA TYR A 360 13.72 -4.11 13.62
C TYR A 360 13.29 -5.56 13.46
N LEU A 361 12.00 -5.84 13.66
CA LEU A 361 11.47 -7.19 13.49
C LEU A 361 11.56 -7.66 12.04
N THR A 362 11.16 -6.80 11.09
CA THR A 362 11.25 -7.12 9.67
C THR A 362 12.71 -7.29 9.23
N ASP A 363 13.61 -6.38 9.66
CA ASP A 363 15.04 -6.50 9.40
C ASP A 363 15.58 -7.84 9.93
N TYR A 364 15.19 -8.27 11.11
CA TYR A 364 15.63 -9.54 11.69
C TYR A 364 15.25 -10.75 10.83
N TYR A 365 14.01 -10.78 10.31
CA TYR A 365 13.53 -11.92 9.52
C TYR A 365 13.92 -11.88 8.04
N THR A 366 14.24 -10.71 7.49
CA THR A 366 14.46 -10.55 6.05
C THR A 366 15.88 -10.12 5.66
N SER A 367 16.72 -9.68 6.60
CA SER A 367 18.08 -9.21 6.27
C SER A 367 19.05 -10.36 5.99
N THR A 368 19.90 -10.19 4.97
CA THR A 368 21.00 -11.11 4.61
C THR A 368 22.01 -11.36 5.72
N GLU A 369 22.11 -10.41 6.67
CA GLU A 369 23.06 -10.52 7.79
C GLU A 369 22.53 -11.38 8.95
N ARG A 370 21.21 -11.66 8.98
CA ARG A 370 20.53 -12.31 10.11
C ARG A 370 20.36 -13.82 9.93
N THR A 371 20.17 -14.50 11.05
CA THR A 371 20.05 -15.96 11.12
C THR A 371 18.94 -16.54 10.24
N PRO A 372 17.67 -16.02 10.23
CA PRO A 372 16.60 -16.64 9.46
C PRO A 372 16.91 -16.75 7.97
N VAL A 373 17.45 -15.69 7.35
CA VAL A 373 17.83 -15.70 5.93
C VAL A 373 19.01 -16.66 5.68
N LYS A 374 20.00 -16.71 6.60
CA LYS A 374 21.13 -17.65 6.51
C LYS A 374 20.70 -19.12 6.63
N GLU A 375 19.66 -19.40 7.40
CA GLU A 375 19.07 -20.75 7.49
C GLU A 375 18.40 -21.16 6.18
N ILE A 376 17.63 -20.26 5.56
CA ILE A 376 17.06 -20.50 4.23
C ILE A 376 18.19 -20.72 3.21
N ALA A 377 19.21 -19.85 3.18
CA ALA A 377 20.36 -20.02 2.30
C ALA A 377 21.09 -21.37 2.54
N LYS A 378 21.19 -21.81 3.78
CA LYS A 378 21.81 -23.14 4.11
C LYS A 378 20.93 -24.29 3.59
N SER A 379 19.60 -24.16 3.64
CA SER A 379 18.68 -25.21 3.20
C SER A 379 18.73 -25.47 1.68
N THR A 380 19.22 -24.50 0.89
CA THR A 380 19.39 -24.65 -0.56
C THR A 380 20.34 -25.75 -0.95
N LYS A 381 21.29 -26.14 -0.06
CA LYS A 381 22.20 -27.26 -0.29
C LYS A 381 21.50 -28.61 -0.43
N THR A 382 20.32 -28.74 0.14
CA THR A 382 19.53 -29.98 0.09
C THR A 382 18.44 -29.94 -0.99
N GLY A 383 18.27 -28.77 -1.65
CA GLY A 383 17.43 -28.62 -2.82
C GLY A 383 16.22 -27.68 -2.59
N PRO A 384 15.40 -27.48 -3.63
CA PRO A 384 14.33 -26.47 -3.61
C PRO A 384 13.22 -26.78 -2.59
N ALA A 385 12.89 -28.05 -2.35
CA ALA A 385 11.83 -28.42 -1.41
C ALA A 385 12.14 -27.94 0.02
N THR A 386 13.36 -28.16 0.49
CA THR A 386 13.81 -27.70 1.80
C THR A 386 13.95 -26.20 1.88
N THR A 387 14.29 -25.53 0.79
CA THR A 387 14.32 -24.07 0.67
C THR A 387 12.92 -23.49 0.87
N ILE A 388 11.90 -24.06 0.21
CA ILE A 388 10.51 -23.64 0.36
C ILE A 388 10.04 -23.85 1.80
N LEU A 389 10.26 -25.04 2.38
CA LEU A 389 9.86 -25.34 3.76
C LEU A 389 10.51 -24.41 4.79
N SER A 390 11.78 -24.09 4.63
CA SER A 390 12.50 -23.18 5.52
C SER A 390 11.92 -21.77 5.50
N GLY A 391 11.64 -21.22 4.32
CA GLY A 391 11.04 -19.89 4.22
C GLY A 391 9.59 -19.82 4.69
N LEU A 392 8.80 -20.88 4.50
CA LEU A 392 7.46 -20.97 5.11
C LEU A 392 7.55 -20.92 6.64
N GLY A 393 8.51 -21.67 7.24
CA GLY A 393 8.74 -21.65 8.68
C GLY A 393 9.07 -20.24 9.21
N VAL A 394 10.01 -19.56 8.55
CA VAL A 394 10.38 -18.16 8.88
C VAL A 394 9.20 -17.22 8.76
N GLY A 395 8.39 -17.36 7.72
CA GLY A 395 7.18 -16.55 7.52
C GLY A 395 6.16 -16.71 8.66
N TYR A 396 5.86 -17.96 9.04
CA TYR A 396 4.94 -18.25 10.16
C TYR A 396 5.46 -17.66 11.48
N GLU A 397 6.73 -17.85 11.80
CA GLU A 397 7.33 -17.34 13.03
C GLU A 397 7.28 -15.80 13.07
N SER A 398 7.66 -15.14 11.99
CA SER A 398 7.66 -13.68 11.88
C SER A 398 6.27 -13.07 12.10
N THR A 399 5.23 -13.78 11.67
CA THR A 399 3.83 -13.37 11.82
C THR A 399 3.45 -13.27 13.29
N VAL A 400 3.80 -14.27 14.10
CA VAL A 400 3.49 -14.28 15.54
C VAL A 400 4.12 -13.07 16.24
N MET A 401 5.39 -12.79 15.96
CA MET A 401 6.10 -11.68 16.57
C MET A 401 5.52 -10.31 16.18
N ALA A 402 5.16 -10.14 14.90
CA ALA A 402 4.54 -8.90 14.43
C ALA A 402 3.18 -8.63 15.11
N ILE A 403 2.34 -9.67 15.24
CA ILE A 403 1.04 -9.54 15.90
C ILE A 403 1.21 -9.22 17.40
N ILE A 404 2.17 -9.82 18.08
CA ILE A 404 2.45 -9.50 19.50
C ILE A 404 2.81 -8.02 19.63
N VAL A 405 3.67 -7.48 18.78
CA VAL A 405 4.08 -6.08 18.82
C VAL A 405 2.90 -5.13 18.55
N ILE A 406 2.04 -5.46 17.58
CA ILE A 406 0.81 -4.70 17.31
C ILE A 406 -0.14 -4.76 18.52
N ALA A 407 -0.37 -5.95 19.08
CA ALA A 407 -1.22 -6.12 20.26
C ALA A 407 -0.69 -5.33 21.48
N LEU A 408 0.62 -5.29 21.69
CA LEU A 408 1.23 -4.49 22.74
C LEU A 408 0.97 -2.99 22.57
N SER A 409 0.91 -2.48 21.34
CA SER A 409 0.57 -1.07 21.09
C SER A 409 -0.89 -0.75 21.45
N ILE A 410 -1.81 -1.69 21.20
CA ILE A 410 -3.22 -1.56 21.59
C ILE A 410 -3.34 -1.62 23.13
N ILE A 411 -2.64 -2.55 23.78
CA ILE A 411 -2.59 -2.66 25.26
C ILE A 411 -2.02 -1.38 25.86
N ALA A 412 -0.94 -0.82 25.28
CA ALA A 412 -0.36 0.44 25.73
C ALA A 412 -1.38 1.58 25.67
N SER A 413 -2.16 1.67 24.57
CA SER A 413 -3.26 2.63 24.46
C SER A 413 -4.31 2.43 25.56
N ALA A 414 -4.72 1.18 25.81
CA ALA A 414 -5.67 0.88 26.89
C ALA A 414 -5.16 1.26 28.28
N LEU A 415 -3.86 1.11 28.53
CA LEU A 415 -3.24 1.51 29.80
C LEU A 415 -3.15 3.03 29.94
N ILE A 416 -2.84 3.76 28.88
CA ILE A 416 -2.80 5.24 28.85
C ILE A 416 -4.16 5.83 29.20
N TRP A 417 -5.23 5.25 28.67
CA TRP A 417 -6.62 5.70 28.85
C TRP A 417 -7.37 4.88 29.92
N ARG A 418 -6.66 4.22 30.83
CA ARG A 418 -7.27 3.41 31.89
C ARG A 418 -8.21 4.23 32.75
N GLY A 419 -9.41 3.69 33.01
CA GLY A 419 -10.43 4.33 33.86
C GLY A 419 -11.29 5.36 33.13
N THR A 420 -11.19 5.45 31.79
CA THR A 420 -12.09 6.20 30.92
C THR A 420 -12.99 5.25 30.14
N ASP A 421 -13.98 5.80 29.42
CA ASP A 421 -14.85 5.01 28.55
C ASP A 421 -14.07 4.39 27.40
N ILE A 422 -14.60 3.34 26.82
CA ILE A 422 -13.96 2.54 25.77
C ILE A 422 -13.59 3.38 24.53
N ILE A 423 -14.35 4.41 24.21
CA ILE A 423 -14.12 5.31 23.09
C ILE A 423 -12.77 6.05 23.20
N TYR A 424 -12.35 6.45 24.42
CA TYR A 424 -11.03 7.07 24.64
C TYR A 424 -9.90 6.09 24.34
N ILE A 425 -10.09 4.80 24.66
CA ILE A 425 -9.10 3.74 24.36
C ILE A 425 -8.95 3.60 22.84
N PHE A 426 -10.04 3.52 22.11
CA PHE A 426 -10.02 3.42 20.65
C PHE A 426 -9.50 4.67 19.97
N TYR A 427 -9.80 5.84 20.54
CA TYR A 427 -9.18 7.09 20.07
C TYR A 427 -7.65 7.06 20.30
N GLY A 428 -7.19 6.53 21.40
CA GLY A 428 -5.77 6.30 21.66
C GLY A 428 -5.14 5.34 20.63
N VAL A 429 -5.84 4.28 20.21
CA VAL A 429 -5.39 3.39 19.12
C VAL A 429 -5.30 4.14 17.78
N ALA A 430 -6.29 4.99 17.49
CA ALA A 430 -6.23 5.86 16.31
C ALA A 430 -5.03 6.82 16.39
N LEU A 431 -4.73 7.41 17.55
CA LEU A 431 -3.54 8.24 17.77
C LEU A 431 -2.24 7.45 17.61
N CYS A 432 -2.18 6.16 18.01
CA CYS A 432 -1.03 5.30 17.68
C CYS A 432 -0.83 5.21 16.16
N GLY A 433 -1.89 5.00 15.38
CA GLY A 433 -1.83 5.00 13.92
C GLY A 433 -1.38 6.35 13.35
N ILE A 434 -1.88 7.46 13.91
CA ILE A 434 -1.43 8.82 13.57
C ILE A 434 0.07 8.99 13.85
N GLY A 435 0.55 8.59 15.02
CA GLY A 435 1.95 8.67 15.40
C GLY A 435 2.86 7.81 14.52
N GLN A 436 2.47 6.56 14.24
CA GLN A 436 3.21 5.65 13.36
C GLN A 436 3.40 6.24 11.96
N LEU A 437 2.35 6.78 11.37
CA LEU A 437 2.36 7.34 10.03
C LEU A 437 2.80 8.82 9.99
N THR A 438 3.24 9.42 11.10
CA THR A 438 3.92 10.73 11.07
C THR A 438 5.25 10.65 10.31
N LEU A 439 5.83 9.45 10.19
CA LEU A 439 7.05 9.18 9.44
C LEU A 439 6.79 8.79 7.97
N THR A 440 5.59 9.04 7.43
CA THR A 440 5.17 8.59 6.10
C THR A 440 6.09 9.10 4.99
N GLY A 441 6.47 10.37 5.01
CA GLY A 441 7.40 10.92 4.01
C GLY A 441 8.74 10.18 3.97
N ASN A 442 9.29 9.78 5.12
CA ASN A 442 10.49 8.97 5.21
C ASN A 442 10.25 7.52 4.77
N ASN A 443 9.12 6.91 5.18
CA ASN A 443 8.79 5.54 4.81
C ASN A 443 8.66 5.39 3.28
N ILE A 444 7.95 6.29 2.60
CA ILE A 444 7.83 6.28 1.14
C ILE A 444 9.17 6.58 0.46
N SER A 445 10.00 7.46 1.06
CA SER A 445 11.35 7.72 0.55
C SER A 445 12.22 6.45 0.58
N MET A 446 12.11 5.66 1.66
CA MET A 446 12.80 4.39 1.82
C MET A 446 12.26 3.31 0.89
N ASP A 447 10.95 3.27 0.69
CA ASP A 447 10.30 2.30 -0.17
C ASP A 447 10.68 2.51 -1.64
N ALA A 448 10.45 3.71 -2.18
CA ALA A 448 10.77 4.03 -3.56
C ALA A 448 12.29 4.03 -3.85
N PHE A 449 13.14 4.15 -2.84
CA PHE A 449 14.58 4.00 -2.98
C PHE A 449 14.96 2.64 -3.56
N GLY A 450 14.30 1.56 -3.11
CA GLY A 450 14.56 0.20 -3.58
C GLY A 450 14.38 0.05 -5.09
N PRO A 451 13.16 0.20 -5.64
CA PRO A 451 12.92 0.03 -7.08
C PRO A 451 13.69 1.05 -7.94
N VAL A 452 14.01 2.23 -7.43
CA VAL A 452 14.87 3.19 -8.15
C VAL A 452 16.30 2.68 -8.26
N CYS A 453 16.85 2.05 -7.22
CA CYS A 453 18.21 1.48 -7.25
C CYS A 453 18.26 0.20 -8.09
N ASP A 454 17.28 -0.67 -7.96
CA ASP A 454 17.13 -1.90 -8.72
C ASP A 454 17.09 -1.60 -10.24
N ASN A 455 16.17 -0.76 -10.67
CA ASN A 455 16.08 -0.31 -12.05
C ASN A 455 17.35 0.42 -12.54
N ALA A 456 18.04 1.18 -11.67
CA ALA A 456 19.31 1.82 -12.03
C ALA A 456 20.40 0.76 -12.25
N ASN A 457 20.38 -0.34 -11.50
CA ASN A 457 21.27 -1.48 -11.67
C ASN A 457 20.97 -2.20 -13.00
N GLY A 458 19.70 -2.48 -13.31
CA GLY A 458 19.29 -3.06 -14.60
C GLY A 458 19.70 -2.19 -15.80
N ILE A 459 19.46 -0.87 -15.73
CA ILE A 459 19.94 0.06 -16.77
C ILE A 459 21.48 -0.02 -16.93
N ALA A 460 22.22 -0.13 -15.83
CA ALA A 460 23.67 -0.22 -15.87
C ALA A 460 24.14 -1.56 -16.50
N GLU A 461 23.47 -2.66 -16.21
CA GLU A 461 23.75 -3.96 -16.80
C GLU A 461 23.46 -3.97 -18.30
N MET A 462 22.26 -3.59 -18.70
CA MET A 462 21.87 -3.50 -20.11
C MET A 462 22.73 -2.52 -20.92
N SER A 463 23.19 -1.41 -20.32
CA SER A 463 24.04 -0.43 -21.01
C SER A 463 25.54 -0.77 -21.00
N GLY A 464 25.95 -1.79 -20.24
CA GLY A 464 27.33 -2.23 -20.14
C GLY A 464 28.23 -1.24 -19.42
N LEU A 465 27.76 -0.66 -18.29
CA LEU A 465 28.57 0.28 -17.49
C LEU A 465 29.78 -0.41 -16.87
N GLU A 466 30.77 0.42 -16.53
CA GLU A 466 32.04 0.00 -15.91
C GLU A 466 31.81 -0.74 -14.57
N PRO A 467 32.66 -1.72 -14.20
CA PRO A 467 32.50 -2.56 -13.02
C PRO A 467 32.36 -1.78 -11.70
N LYS A 468 33.00 -0.61 -11.59
CA LYS A 468 32.91 0.24 -10.41
C LYS A 468 31.50 0.81 -10.22
N ALA A 469 30.86 1.27 -11.29
CA ALA A 469 29.50 1.78 -11.26
C ALA A 469 28.51 0.66 -10.94
N ARG A 470 28.66 -0.51 -11.57
CA ARG A 470 27.83 -1.70 -11.31
C ARG A 470 27.92 -2.15 -9.85
N LYS A 471 29.14 -2.17 -9.27
CA LYS A 471 29.30 -2.48 -7.85
C LYS A 471 28.58 -1.48 -6.95
N THR A 472 28.71 -0.19 -7.22
CA THR A 472 28.01 0.86 -6.48
C THR A 472 26.49 0.66 -6.51
N LEU A 473 25.94 0.32 -7.67
CA LEU A 473 24.50 0.11 -7.84
C LEU A 473 24.03 -1.18 -7.17
N ALA A 474 24.78 -2.27 -7.26
CA ALA A 474 24.49 -3.50 -6.55
C ALA A 474 24.49 -3.31 -5.01
N ASP A 475 25.42 -2.52 -4.47
CA ASP A 475 25.46 -2.20 -3.04
C ASP A 475 24.23 -1.36 -2.62
N LEU A 476 23.75 -0.43 -3.48
CA LEU A 476 22.54 0.36 -3.23
C LEU A 476 21.27 -0.48 -3.35
N ASP A 477 21.20 -1.37 -4.34
CA ASP A 477 20.08 -2.28 -4.57
C ASP A 477 19.90 -3.27 -3.40
N ALA A 478 20.99 -3.86 -2.90
CA ALA A 478 20.94 -4.72 -1.71
C ALA A 478 20.34 -4.04 -0.49
N VAL A 479 20.62 -2.73 -0.28
CA VAL A 479 19.97 -1.92 0.75
C VAL A 479 18.51 -1.65 0.39
N GLY A 480 18.21 -1.44 -0.88
CA GLY A 480 16.86 -1.21 -1.40
C GLY A 480 15.90 -2.35 -1.09
N ASN A 481 16.31 -3.60 -1.19
CA ASN A 481 15.47 -4.75 -0.85
C ASN A 481 15.13 -4.81 0.65
N THR A 482 16.08 -4.47 1.51
CA THR A 482 15.83 -4.39 2.94
C THR A 482 14.85 -3.25 3.26
N THR A 483 14.99 -2.07 2.64
CA THR A 483 14.07 -0.96 2.86
C THR A 483 12.66 -1.26 2.34
N LYS A 484 12.51 -1.92 1.18
CA LYS A 484 11.21 -2.41 0.66
C LYS A 484 10.51 -3.34 1.68
N ALA A 485 11.24 -4.29 2.27
CA ALA A 485 10.67 -5.21 3.26
C ALA A 485 10.20 -4.48 4.53
N ILE A 486 11.02 -3.56 5.05
CA ILE A 486 10.72 -2.74 6.23
C ILE A 486 9.43 -1.92 6.01
N THR A 487 9.31 -1.24 4.89
CA THR A 487 8.17 -0.36 4.60
C THR A 487 6.87 -1.14 4.41
N LYS A 488 6.92 -2.34 3.85
CA LYS A 488 5.78 -3.27 3.80
C LYS A 488 5.30 -3.65 5.20
N GLY A 489 6.22 -3.97 6.12
CA GLY A 489 5.88 -4.25 7.52
C GLY A 489 5.17 -3.08 8.21
N ILE A 490 5.66 -1.84 8.01
CA ILE A 490 5.01 -0.62 8.54
C ILE A 490 3.61 -0.43 7.94
N ALA A 491 3.47 -0.62 6.63
CA ALA A 491 2.18 -0.47 5.94
C ALA A 491 1.14 -1.46 6.48
N ILE A 492 1.53 -2.72 6.73
CA ILE A 492 0.64 -3.74 7.33
C ILE A 492 0.23 -3.31 8.75
N ALA A 493 1.17 -2.93 9.60
CA ALA A 493 0.87 -2.53 10.99
C ALA A 493 -0.06 -1.29 11.02
N SER A 494 0.18 -0.30 10.16
CA SER A 494 -0.69 0.89 10.06
C SER A 494 -2.09 0.56 9.56
N ALA A 495 -2.22 -0.39 8.62
CA ALA A 495 -3.51 -0.85 8.13
C ALA A 495 -4.34 -1.52 9.25
N VAL A 496 -3.69 -2.27 10.12
CA VAL A 496 -4.36 -2.90 11.28
C VAL A 496 -4.86 -1.85 12.25
N LEU A 497 -4.03 -0.87 12.65
CA LEU A 497 -4.46 0.19 13.57
C LEU A 497 -5.60 1.03 12.97
N ALA A 498 -5.52 1.36 11.69
CA ALA A 498 -6.57 2.07 10.97
C ALA A 498 -7.88 1.25 10.94
N ALA A 499 -7.78 -0.05 10.64
CA ALA A 499 -8.94 -0.94 10.60
C ALA A 499 -9.59 -1.10 11.98
N VAL A 500 -8.80 -1.24 13.06
CA VAL A 500 -9.31 -1.31 14.44
C VAL A 500 -9.99 0.02 14.83
N ALA A 501 -9.41 1.16 14.46
CA ALA A 501 -10.02 2.46 14.73
C ALA A 501 -11.32 2.69 13.94
N LEU A 502 -11.37 2.28 12.65
CA LEU A 502 -12.60 2.33 11.84
C LEU A 502 -13.66 1.36 12.36
N PHE A 503 -13.25 0.18 12.82
CA PHE A 503 -14.15 -0.79 13.44
C PHE A 503 -14.78 -0.22 14.72
N ALA A 504 -14.00 0.49 15.53
CA ALA A 504 -14.50 1.18 16.71
C ALA A 504 -15.45 2.33 16.32
N ALA A 505 -15.13 3.10 15.28
CA ALA A 505 -16.01 4.14 14.78
C ALA A 505 -17.35 3.54 14.28
N PHE A 506 -17.31 2.40 13.58
CA PHE A 506 -18.51 1.68 13.17
C PHE A 506 -19.35 1.23 14.37
N TYR A 507 -18.71 0.70 15.42
CA TYR A 507 -19.37 0.25 16.65
C TYR A 507 -20.10 1.42 17.34
N GLU A 508 -19.45 2.56 17.48
CA GLU A 508 -20.01 3.76 18.13
C GLU A 508 -21.07 4.46 17.28
N ASP A 509 -20.84 4.62 15.97
CA ASP A 509 -21.78 5.30 15.07
C ASP A 509 -23.15 4.62 15.01
N TYR A 510 -23.18 3.28 15.10
CA TYR A 510 -24.42 2.49 15.07
C TYR A 510 -24.90 2.04 16.45
N GLN A 511 -24.27 2.51 17.53
CA GLN A 511 -24.65 2.25 18.92
C GLN A 511 -24.84 0.75 19.20
N LEU A 512 -23.90 -0.07 18.74
CA LEU A 512 -23.92 -1.50 19.01
C LEU A 512 -23.64 -1.74 20.49
N GLU A 513 -24.51 -2.45 21.21
CA GLU A 513 -24.31 -2.73 22.65
C GLU A 513 -23.20 -3.73 22.89
N THR A 514 -23.22 -4.83 22.12
CA THR A 514 -22.20 -5.90 22.20
C THR A 514 -22.08 -6.64 20.88
N ILE A 515 -20.91 -7.18 20.60
CA ILE A 515 -20.70 -8.11 19.48
C ILE A 515 -20.53 -9.51 20.07
N ASN A 516 -21.63 -10.24 20.11
CA ASN A 516 -21.68 -11.54 20.76
C ASN A 516 -21.33 -12.67 19.78
N LEU A 517 -20.10 -13.20 19.91
CA LEU A 517 -19.63 -14.30 19.07
C LEU A 517 -20.39 -15.63 19.25
N ILE A 518 -21.20 -15.79 20.32
CA ILE A 518 -22.02 -16.98 20.51
C ILE A 518 -23.24 -16.95 19.58
N GLN A 519 -23.68 -15.77 19.15
CA GLN A 519 -24.75 -15.66 18.17
C GLN A 519 -24.32 -16.30 16.84
N TRP A 520 -25.10 -17.26 16.35
CA TRP A 520 -24.72 -18.01 15.14
C TRP A 520 -24.50 -17.12 13.90
N LYS A 521 -25.27 -16.03 13.73
CA LYS A 521 -25.10 -15.09 12.61
C LYS A 521 -23.75 -14.40 12.67
N VAL A 522 -23.34 -13.93 13.86
CA VAL A 522 -22.07 -13.27 14.10
C VAL A 522 -20.91 -14.24 13.88
N PHE A 523 -21.02 -15.46 14.43
CA PHE A 523 -20.01 -16.49 14.30
C PHE A 523 -19.79 -16.94 12.85
N VAL A 524 -20.89 -17.20 12.11
CA VAL A 524 -20.82 -17.58 10.69
C VAL A 524 -20.19 -16.44 9.88
N SER A 525 -20.59 -15.19 10.13
CA SER A 525 -20.02 -14.02 9.45
C SER A 525 -18.53 -13.83 9.77
N PHE A 526 -18.12 -14.08 11.01
CA PHE A 526 -16.70 -14.08 11.40
C PHE A 526 -15.89 -15.13 10.61
N LEU A 527 -16.41 -16.36 10.47
CA LEU A 527 -15.76 -17.40 9.66
C LEU A 527 -15.66 -17.02 8.18
N ILE A 528 -16.76 -16.50 7.62
CA ILE A 528 -16.78 -16.03 6.22
C ILE A 528 -15.77 -14.88 6.05
N GLY A 529 -15.78 -13.91 6.98
CA GLY A 529 -14.83 -12.79 6.97
C GLY A 529 -13.37 -13.27 6.96
N GLY A 530 -13.04 -14.24 7.82
CA GLY A 530 -11.70 -14.84 7.85
C GLY A 530 -11.32 -15.61 6.58
N SER A 531 -12.29 -16.08 5.79
CA SER A 531 -12.05 -16.78 4.54
C SER A 531 -11.76 -15.83 3.35
N ILE A 532 -12.23 -14.59 3.40
CA ILE A 532 -12.07 -13.61 2.30
C ILE A 532 -10.60 -13.34 1.95
N PRO A 533 -9.69 -13.08 2.92
CA PRO A 533 -8.28 -12.87 2.61
C PRO A 533 -7.62 -14.06 1.90
N PHE A 534 -8.01 -15.30 2.24
CA PHE A 534 -7.52 -16.51 1.56
C PHE A 534 -8.00 -16.58 0.12
N LEU A 535 -9.31 -16.33 -0.13
CA LEU A 535 -9.86 -16.34 -1.48
C LEU A 535 -9.23 -15.24 -2.33
N PHE A 536 -9.07 -14.04 -1.78
CA PHE A 536 -8.43 -12.90 -2.44
C PHE A 536 -6.98 -13.22 -2.81
N SER A 537 -6.20 -13.76 -1.87
CA SER A 537 -4.81 -14.17 -2.12
C SER A 537 -4.71 -15.27 -3.19
N SER A 538 -5.60 -16.25 -3.15
CA SER A 538 -5.66 -17.30 -4.18
C SER A 538 -5.93 -16.70 -5.57
N LEU A 539 -6.85 -15.75 -5.69
CA LEU A 539 -7.18 -15.09 -6.96
C LEU A 539 -5.97 -14.31 -7.50
N THR A 540 -5.29 -13.54 -6.64
CA THR A 540 -4.14 -12.70 -7.04
C THR A 540 -2.91 -13.54 -7.39
N ILE A 541 -2.59 -14.59 -6.63
CA ILE A 541 -1.46 -15.49 -6.94
C ILE A 541 -1.68 -16.20 -8.28
N ARG A 542 -2.88 -16.74 -8.51
CA ARG A 542 -3.21 -17.38 -9.79
C ARG A 542 -3.20 -16.39 -10.96
N ALA A 543 -3.58 -15.15 -10.74
CA ALA A 543 -3.52 -14.10 -11.73
C ALA A 543 -2.08 -13.84 -12.21
N VAL A 544 -1.11 -13.82 -11.28
CA VAL A 544 0.32 -13.73 -11.63
C VAL A 544 0.74 -14.91 -12.51
N GLY A 545 0.41 -16.14 -12.12
CA GLY A 545 0.76 -17.34 -12.91
C GLY A 545 0.17 -17.32 -14.30
N ARG A 546 -1.11 -16.90 -14.47
CA ARG A 546 -1.75 -16.78 -15.80
C ARG A 546 -1.10 -15.71 -16.66
N ALA A 547 -0.81 -14.55 -16.08
CA ALA A 547 -0.15 -13.46 -16.79
C ALA A 547 1.27 -13.84 -17.21
N ALA A 548 2.05 -14.48 -16.32
CA ALA A 548 3.39 -14.96 -16.60
C ALA A 548 3.42 -15.98 -17.75
N TYR A 549 2.43 -16.87 -17.82
CA TYR A 549 2.34 -17.85 -18.93
C TYR A 549 2.32 -17.18 -20.32
N PHE A 550 1.56 -16.10 -20.50
CA PHE A 550 1.53 -15.38 -21.77
C PHE A 550 2.88 -14.72 -22.08
N ILE A 551 3.56 -14.19 -21.07
CA ILE A 551 4.86 -13.55 -21.23
C ILE A 551 5.91 -14.60 -21.61
N ILE A 552 5.99 -15.72 -20.90
CA ILE A 552 6.88 -16.84 -21.17
C ILE A 552 6.78 -17.30 -22.63
N ASN A 553 5.53 -17.48 -23.11
CA ASN A 553 5.30 -17.92 -24.49
C ASN A 553 5.73 -16.87 -25.50
N GLU A 554 5.51 -15.58 -25.24
CA GLU A 554 5.95 -14.51 -26.15
C GLU A 554 7.48 -14.41 -26.19
N VAL A 555 8.17 -14.50 -25.04
CA VAL A 555 9.64 -14.46 -24.97
C VAL A 555 10.23 -15.66 -25.71
N ARG A 556 9.72 -16.87 -25.48
CA ARG A 556 10.14 -18.09 -26.19
C ARG A 556 9.94 -17.95 -27.70
N TRP A 557 8.79 -17.37 -28.10
CA TRP A 557 8.49 -17.14 -29.52
C TRP A 557 9.48 -16.18 -30.17
N GLN A 558 9.83 -15.08 -29.49
CA GLN A 558 10.78 -14.10 -29.99
C GLN A 558 12.18 -14.71 -30.13
N PHE A 559 12.66 -15.46 -29.12
CA PHE A 559 13.94 -16.15 -29.21
C PHE A 559 14.00 -17.17 -30.38
N ALA A 560 12.89 -17.83 -30.69
CA ALA A 560 12.85 -18.85 -31.74
C ALA A 560 12.66 -18.28 -33.15
N ASN A 561 11.93 -17.18 -33.29
CA ASN A 561 11.43 -16.71 -34.61
C ASN A 561 12.02 -15.38 -35.06
N VAL A 562 12.54 -14.54 -34.14
CA VAL A 562 13.14 -13.24 -34.49
C VAL A 562 14.64 -13.40 -34.69
N LYS A 563 15.07 -13.45 -35.96
CA LYS A 563 16.50 -13.59 -36.27
C LYS A 563 17.30 -12.41 -35.73
N GLY A 564 18.43 -12.69 -35.07
CA GLY A 564 19.34 -11.70 -34.53
C GLY A 564 19.08 -11.34 -33.07
N VAL A 565 17.93 -11.70 -32.47
CA VAL A 565 17.67 -11.48 -31.04
C VAL A 565 18.58 -12.33 -30.18
N TRP A 566 18.73 -13.61 -30.50
CA TRP A 566 19.62 -14.49 -29.75
C TRP A 566 21.10 -14.08 -29.85
N GLU A 567 21.51 -13.63 -31.04
CA GLU A 567 22.87 -13.14 -31.32
C GLU A 567 23.11 -11.73 -30.76
N GLY A 568 22.07 -11.03 -30.28
CA GLY A 568 22.16 -9.66 -29.75
C GLY A 568 22.40 -8.60 -30.83
N THR A 569 22.07 -8.89 -32.09
CA THR A 569 22.20 -7.96 -33.23
C THR A 569 20.93 -7.18 -33.53
N VAL A 570 19.80 -7.65 -33.00
CA VAL A 570 18.48 -7.03 -33.11
C VAL A 570 17.85 -6.99 -31.72
N ASP A 571 17.30 -5.84 -31.34
CA ASP A 571 16.55 -5.71 -30.09
C ASP A 571 15.22 -6.49 -30.20
N PRO A 572 14.79 -7.18 -29.11
CA PRO A 572 13.49 -7.82 -29.07
C PRO A 572 12.36 -6.79 -29.02
N ASP A 573 11.12 -7.21 -29.34
CA ASP A 573 9.94 -6.38 -29.22
C ASP A 573 9.49 -6.27 -27.75
N TYR A 574 10.13 -5.40 -26.98
CA TYR A 574 9.79 -5.10 -25.59
C TYR A 574 8.35 -4.56 -25.45
N GLY A 575 7.90 -3.75 -26.41
CA GLY A 575 6.58 -3.12 -26.38
C GLY A 575 5.44 -4.13 -26.42
N LYS A 576 5.61 -5.23 -27.16
CA LYS A 576 4.64 -6.32 -27.22
C LYS A 576 4.51 -7.02 -25.86
N VAL A 577 5.62 -7.33 -25.19
CA VAL A 577 5.60 -7.95 -23.86
C VAL A 577 4.93 -7.03 -22.84
N VAL A 578 5.28 -5.75 -22.80
CA VAL A 578 4.62 -4.74 -21.94
C VAL A 578 3.11 -4.68 -22.19
N SER A 579 2.69 -4.73 -23.45
CA SER A 579 1.25 -4.71 -23.82
C SER A 579 0.51 -5.95 -23.34
N ILE A 580 1.12 -7.14 -23.48
CA ILE A 580 0.57 -8.42 -23.00
C ILE A 580 0.42 -8.36 -21.48
N CYS A 581 1.47 -7.98 -20.78
CA CYS A 581 1.51 -7.89 -19.32
C CYS A 581 0.44 -6.92 -18.80
N THR A 582 0.34 -5.73 -19.40
CA THR A 582 -0.69 -4.73 -19.07
C THR A 582 -2.10 -5.27 -19.26
N GLY A 583 -2.34 -5.95 -20.39
CA GLY A 583 -3.65 -6.52 -20.70
C GLY A 583 -4.09 -7.60 -19.72
N ALA A 584 -3.15 -8.49 -19.36
CA ALA A 584 -3.39 -9.56 -18.42
C ALA A 584 -3.66 -9.00 -17.00
N ALA A 585 -2.82 -8.09 -16.51
CA ALA A 585 -2.98 -7.50 -15.19
C ALA A 585 -4.35 -6.80 -15.00
N GLN A 586 -4.81 -6.08 -16.00
CA GLN A 586 -6.10 -5.37 -15.93
C GLN A 586 -7.31 -6.30 -15.93
N LYS A 587 -7.25 -7.37 -16.67
CA LYS A 587 -8.33 -8.35 -16.75
C LYS A 587 -8.52 -9.06 -15.41
N GLU A 588 -7.43 -9.38 -14.75
CA GLU A 588 -7.41 -10.07 -13.46
C GLU A 588 -7.80 -9.19 -12.26
N LEU A 589 -7.78 -7.88 -12.42
CA LEU A 589 -8.03 -6.91 -11.36
C LEU A 589 -9.49 -6.90 -10.88
N LEU A 590 -10.45 -7.17 -11.77
CA LEU A 590 -11.87 -6.95 -11.51
C LEU A 590 -12.43 -7.89 -10.43
N THR A 591 -12.07 -9.17 -10.47
CA THR A 591 -12.60 -10.19 -9.54
C THR A 591 -12.23 -9.92 -8.09
N PRO A 592 -10.95 -9.66 -7.72
CA PRO A 592 -10.57 -9.27 -6.37
C PRO A 592 -11.27 -7.99 -5.88
N ALA A 593 -11.44 -6.99 -6.76
CA ALA A 593 -12.10 -5.74 -6.40
C ALA A 593 -13.60 -5.94 -6.12
N LEU A 594 -14.31 -6.69 -6.95
CA LEU A 594 -15.72 -7.03 -6.72
C LEU A 594 -15.90 -7.81 -5.42
N LEU A 595 -15.00 -8.74 -5.11
CA LEU A 595 -15.01 -9.47 -3.84
C LEU A 595 -14.90 -8.52 -2.64
N ALA A 596 -13.98 -7.55 -2.70
CA ALA A 596 -13.76 -6.60 -1.62
C ALA A 596 -14.97 -5.68 -1.37
N ILE A 597 -15.64 -5.23 -2.43
CA ILE A 597 -16.77 -4.29 -2.34
C ILE A 597 -18.08 -5.01 -1.99
N LEU A 598 -18.37 -6.14 -2.64
CA LEU A 598 -19.68 -6.76 -2.55
C LEU A 598 -19.84 -7.70 -1.35
N SER A 599 -18.75 -8.26 -0.81
CA SER A 599 -18.85 -9.19 0.33
C SER A 599 -19.41 -8.55 1.60
N PRO A 600 -18.95 -7.37 2.07
CA PRO A 600 -19.51 -6.73 3.25
C PRO A 600 -20.97 -6.29 3.03
N ILE A 601 -21.30 -5.83 1.82
CA ILE A 601 -22.68 -5.46 1.48
C ILE A 601 -23.60 -6.67 1.60
N ALA A 602 -23.20 -7.81 1.03
CA ALA A 602 -23.98 -9.04 1.08
C ALA A 602 -24.22 -9.51 2.54
N ILE A 603 -23.14 -9.54 3.35
CA ILE A 603 -23.22 -9.97 4.76
C ILE A 603 -24.09 -9.03 5.58
N GLY A 604 -23.90 -7.72 5.45
CA GLY A 604 -24.65 -6.75 6.24
C GLY A 604 -26.16 -6.75 5.94
N PHE A 605 -26.55 -6.84 4.66
CA PHE A 605 -27.97 -6.97 4.30
C PHE A 605 -28.58 -8.32 4.65
N LEU A 606 -27.78 -9.41 4.67
CA LEU A 606 -28.28 -10.76 4.97
C LEU A 606 -28.44 -10.99 6.48
N PHE A 607 -27.46 -10.60 7.29
CA PHE A 607 -27.37 -10.98 8.70
C PHE A 607 -27.45 -9.82 9.70
N GLY A 608 -27.36 -8.55 9.22
CA GLY A 608 -27.43 -7.35 10.06
C GLY A 608 -26.06 -6.82 10.51
N LEU A 609 -26.10 -5.72 11.30
CA LEU A 609 -24.91 -4.95 11.67
C LEU A 609 -23.95 -5.69 12.62
N GLU A 610 -24.50 -6.41 13.62
CA GLU A 610 -23.67 -7.21 14.54
C GLU A 610 -22.90 -8.30 13.78
N ALA A 611 -23.55 -8.95 12.82
CA ALA A 611 -22.93 -9.96 11.97
C ALA A 611 -21.88 -9.35 11.04
N LEU A 612 -22.14 -8.14 10.52
CA LEU A 612 -21.15 -7.37 9.74
C LEU A 612 -19.92 -7.03 10.58
N ALA A 613 -20.11 -6.67 11.86
CA ALA A 613 -19.00 -6.48 12.79
C ALA A 613 -18.18 -7.76 12.99
N GLY A 614 -18.84 -8.91 13.17
CA GLY A 614 -18.16 -10.21 13.21
C GLY A 614 -17.36 -10.50 11.95
N PHE A 615 -17.94 -10.23 10.78
CA PHE A 615 -17.28 -10.36 9.48
C PHE A 615 -16.02 -9.50 9.40
N LEU A 616 -16.09 -8.22 9.79
CA LEU A 616 -14.96 -7.30 9.81
C LEU A 616 -13.83 -7.79 10.73
N ALA A 617 -14.17 -8.26 11.93
CA ALA A 617 -13.19 -8.83 12.86
C ALA A 617 -12.46 -10.03 12.24
N GLY A 618 -13.17 -10.91 11.51
CA GLY A 618 -12.57 -12.03 10.80
C GLY A 618 -11.62 -11.59 9.67
N VAL A 619 -12.03 -10.61 8.87
CA VAL A 619 -11.19 -10.03 7.79
C VAL A 619 -9.93 -9.41 8.35
N ILE A 620 -10.03 -8.60 9.41
CA ILE A 620 -8.88 -7.92 10.04
C ILE A 620 -7.91 -8.95 10.59
N LEU A 621 -8.40 -9.94 11.36
CA LEU A 621 -7.55 -10.95 11.98
C LEU A 621 -6.77 -11.75 10.93
N VAL A 622 -7.46 -12.34 9.98
CA VAL A 622 -6.82 -13.23 9.00
C VAL A 622 -6.03 -12.44 7.96
N GLY A 623 -6.53 -11.28 7.54
CA GLY A 623 -5.86 -10.44 6.56
C GLY A 623 -4.47 -9.99 7.02
N GLN A 624 -4.35 -9.53 8.29
CA GLN A 624 -3.04 -9.13 8.83
C GLN A 624 -2.07 -10.31 8.98
N LEU A 625 -2.56 -11.47 9.45
CA LEU A 625 -1.73 -12.68 9.61
C LEU A 625 -1.14 -13.10 8.26
N LEU A 626 -1.97 -13.19 7.22
CA LEU A 626 -1.53 -13.56 5.88
C LEU A 626 -0.63 -12.50 5.25
N ALA A 627 -0.90 -11.21 5.45
CA ALA A 627 -0.07 -10.14 4.88
C ALA A 627 1.36 -10.18 5.42
N VAL A 628 1.52 -10.29 6.75
CA VAL A 628 2.85 -10.42 7.38
C VAL A 628 3.56 -11.69 6.93
N PHE A 629 2.86 -12.83 6.96
CA PHE A 629 3.40 -14.11 6.52
C PHE A 629 3.96 -14.01 5.10
N MET A 630 3.16 -13.56 4.16
CA MET A 630 3.54 -13.51 2.75
C MET A 630 4.66 -12.51 2.48
N ALA A 631 4.61 -11.32 3.10
CA ALA A 631 5.64 -10.31 2.92
C ALA A 631 7.01 -10.78 3.44
N ASN A 632 7.05 -11.35 4.65
CA ASN A 632 8.31 -11.74 5.29
C ASN A 632 8.87 -13.05 4.72
N ALA A 633 8.03 -14.05 4.44
CA ALA A 633 8.48 -15.28 3.79
C ALA A 633 9.11 -14.99 2.42
N GLY A 634 8.41 -14.21 1.57
CA GLY A 634 8.90 -13.85 0.25
C GLY A 634 10.18 -13.02 0.30
N GLY A 635 10.25 -12.02 1.21
CA GLY A 635 11.45 -11.21 1.40
C GLY A 635 12.65 -12.00 1.91
N ALA A 636 12.43 -13.02 2.75
CA ALA A 636 13.48 -13.87 3.25
C ALA A 636 14.04 -14.81 2.17
N TRP A 637 13.20 -15.37 1.26
CA TRP A 637 13.66 -16.15 0.12
C TRP A 637 14.48 -15.32 -0.87
N ASP A 638 14.03 -14.14 -1.22
CA ASP A 638 14.73 -13.22 -2.12
C ASP A 638 16.12 -12.87 -1.58
N ASN A 639 16.20 -12.47 -0.31
CA ASN A 639 17.48 -12.16 0.31
C ASN A 639 18.38 -13.40 0.52
N ALA A 640 17.81 -14.59 0.66
CA ALA A 640 18.59 -15.83 0.65
C ALA A 640 19.20 -16.09 -0.74
N LYS A 641 18.46 -15.83 -1.83
CA LYS A 641 18.98 -15.89 -3.22
C LYS A 641 20.14 -14.91 -3.39
N LYS A 642 19.98 -13.64 -3.00
CA LYS A 642 21.04 -12.63 -3.08
C LYS A 642 22.29 -13.01 -2.29
N THR A 643 22.13 -13.58 -1.10
CA THR A 643 23.25 -14.07 -0.29
C THR A 643 24.07 -15.15 -1.02
N ILE A 644 23.40 -16.00 -1.79
CA ILE A 644 24.09 -17.04 -2.60
C ILE A 644 24.73 -16.38 -3.82
N GLU A 645 24.07 -15.46 -4.48
CA GLU A 645 24.62 -14.73 -5.62
C GLU A 645 25.88 -13.95 -5.28
N ASP A 646 26.02 -13.47 -4.05
CA ASP A 646 27.21 -12.82 -3.50
C ASP A 646 28.40 -13.80 -3.27
N GLY A 647 28.23 -15.05 -3.63
CA GLY A 647 29.29 -16.07 -3.62
C GLY A 647 29.16 -17.18 -2.56
N LEU A 648 28.12 -17.12 -1.69
CA LEU A 648 27.87 -18.18 -0.72
C LEU A 648 27.46 -19.48 -1.45
N TYR A 649 27.99 -20.64 -0.98
CA TYR A 649 27.66 -21.98 -1.49
C TYR A 649 27.84 -22.18 -3.01
N GLY A 650 28.80 -21.49 -3.60
CA GLY A 650 29.18 -21.63 -5.00
C GLY A 650 28.71 -20.50 -5.92
N GLY A 651 27.98 -19.54 -5.41
CA GLY A 651 27.59 -18.34 -6.16
C GLY A 651 26.60 -18.60 -7.29
N LYS A 652 26.49 -17.63 -8.20
CA LYS A 652 25.59 -17.69 -9.36
C LYS A 652 25.85 -18.93 -10.22
N GLY A 653 24.79 -19.62 -10.64
CA GLY A 653 24.87 -20.84 -11.48
C GLY A 653 25.04 -22.15 -10.72
N SER A 654 25.33 -22.13 -9.40
CA SER A 654 25.42 -23.35 -8.57
C SER A 654 24.04 -24.01 -8.37
N GLU A 655 24.04 -25.29 -7.94
CA GLU A 655 22.79 -25.99 -7.57
C GLU A 655 22.07 -25.28 -6.40
N ALA A 656 22.82 -24.69 -5.46
CA ALA A 656 22.26 -23.88 -4.38
C ALA A 656 21.59 -22.63 -4.93
N HIS A 657 22.16 -21.96 -5.94
CA HIS A 657 21.56 -20.83 -6.61
C HIS A 657 20.24 -21.22 -7.30
N LYS A 658 20.21 -22.33 -8.03
CA LYS A 658 18.98 -22.82 -8.68
C LYS A 658 17.87 -23.10 -7.66
N ALA A 659 18.19 -23.70 -6.52
CA ALA A 659 17.24 -23.95 -5.44
C ALA A 659 16.72 -22.64 -4.81
N ALA A 660 17.60 -21.63 -4.67
CA ALA A 660 17.23 -20.33 -4.17
C ALA A 660 16.31 -19.56 -5.12
N VAL A 661 16.58 -19.60 -6.44
CA VAL A 661 15.71 -19.02 -7.48
C VAL A 661 14.31 -19.63 -7.42
N VAL A 662 14.19 -20.95 -7.23
CA VAL A 662 12.86 -21.59 -7.06
C VAL A 662 12.15 -21.05 -5.81
N GLY A 663 12.86 -20.88 -4.70
CA GLY A 663 12.28 -20.31 -3.48
C GLY A 663 11.80 -18.87 -3.68
N ASP A 664 12.59 -18.05 -4.34
CA ASP A 664 12.27 -16.65 -4.67
C ASP A 664 11.07 -16.57 -5.62
N THR A 665 11.05 -17.35 -6.70
CA THR A 665 9.91 -17.43 -7.65
C THR A 665 8.59 -17.81 -6.94
N VAL A 666 8.63 -18.67 -5.91
CA VAL A 666 7.46 -18.97 -5.07
C VAL A 666 7.11 -17.79 -4.17
N GLY A 667 8.11 -17.08 -3.66
CA GLY A 667 7.96 -15.91 -2.77
C GLY A 667 7.44 -14.66 -3.47
N ASP A 668 7.77 -14.46 -4.73
CA ASP A 668 7.45 -13.25 -5.50
C ASP A 668 5.96 -12.90 -5.53
N PRO A 669 5.06 -13.80 -5.92
CA PRO A 669 3.62 -13.52 -5.87
C PRO A 669 3.12 -13.23 -4.45
N LEU A 670 3.79 -13.77 -3.43
CA LEU A 670 3.42 -13.57 -2.03
C LEU A 670 3.86 -12.18 -1.54
N LYS A 671 5.16 -11.82 -1.71
CA LYS A 671 5.74 -10.59 -1.14
C LYS A 671 5.33 -9.31 -1.88
N ASP A 672 5.07 -9.39 -3.18
CA ASP A 672 4.90 -8.20 -4.03
C ASP A 672 3.48 -8.06 -4.63
N THR A 673 2.67 -9.14 -4.59
CA THR A 673 1.28 -9.10 -5.08
C THR A 673 0.28 -9.37 -3.96
N ALA A 674 0.15 -10.62 -3.51
CA ALA A 674 -0.93 -11.03 -2.60
C ALA A 674 -0.79 -10.41 -1.20
N GLY A 675 0.39 -10.48 -0.59
CA GLY A 675 0.63 -9.94 0.76
C GLY A 675 0.30 -8.45 0.88
N PRO A 676 0.97 -7.60 0.12
CA PRO A 676 0.71 -6.17 0.17
C PRO A 676 -0.70 -5.76 -0.25
N ALA A 677 -1.34 -6.50 -1.16
CA ALA A 677 -2.71 -6.22 -1.60
C ALA A 677 -3.78 -6.48 -0.51
N LEU A 678 -3.43 -7.23 0.54
CA LEU A 678 -4.31 -7.40 1.70
C LEU A 678 -4.47 -6.12 2.53
N ASN A 679 -3.50 -5.19 2.50
CA ASN A 679 -3.62 -3.91 3.20
C ASN A 679 -4.80 -3.08 2.70
N PRO A 680 -4.88 -2.70 1.41
CA PRO A 680 -6.04 -2.00 0.89
C PRO A 680 -7.30 -2.86 0.91
N LEU A 681 -7.23 -4.19 0.79
CA LEU A 681 -8.40 -5.06 0.94
C LEU A 681 -9.10 -4.85 2.29
N ILE A 682 -8.36 -4.95 3.40
CA ILE A 682 -8.89 -4.79 4.75
C ILE A 682 -9.59 -3.43 4.89
N LYS A 683 -8.96 -2.37 4.39
CA LYS A 683 -9.48 -1.00 4.49
C LYS A 683 -10.69 -0.76 3.59
N VAL A 684 -10.68 -1.26 2.32
CA VAL A 684 -11.84 -1.21 1.43
C VAL A 684 -13.05 -1.87 2.09
N ILE A 685 -12.89 -3.08 2.61
CA ILE A 685 -13.98 -3.81 3.27
C ILE A 685 -14.51 -3.03 4.48
N ASN A 686 -13.63 -2.46 5.31
CA ASN A 686 -14.05 -1.65 6.47
C ASN A 686 -14.82 -0.39 6.02
N LEU A 687 -14.28 0.39 5.07
CA LEU A 687 -14.91 1.62 4.60
C LEU A 687 -16.23 1.35 3.89
N VAL A 688 -16.29 0.32 3.04
CA VAL A 688 -17.55 -0.10 2.41
C VAL A 688 -18.58 -0.51 3.46
N SER A 689 -18.16 -1.21 4.52
CA SER A 689 -19.05 -1.60 5.61
C SER A 689 -19.64 -0.38 6.32
N VAL A 690 -18.80 0.58 6.72
CA VAL A 690 -19.25 1.82 7.38
C VAL A 690 -20.18 2.63 6.47
N ILE A 691 -19.82 2.79 5.19
CA ILE A 691 -20.62 3.54 4.21
C ILE A 691 -21.96 2.86 3.92
N ALA A 692 -21.95 1.53 3.70
CA ALA A 692 -23.14 0.77 3.35
C ALA A 692 -24.08 0.53 4.55
N ALA A 693 -23.56 0.51 5.77
CA ALA A 693 -24.36 0.30 6.98
C ALA A 693 -25.48 1.33 7.14
N SER A 694 -25.24 2.58 6.68
CA SER A 694 -26.28 3.62 6.66
C SER A 694 -27.51 3.25 5.83
N MET A 695 -27.39 2.35 4.86
CA MET A 695 -28.50 1.83 4.04
C MET A 695 -29.22 0.64 4.69
N MET A 696 -28.59 0.00 5.67
CA MET A 696 -29.11 -1.22 6.36
C MET A 696 -30.02 -0.87 7.54
N VAL A 697 -29.99 0.36 8.01
CA VAL A 697 -30.74 0.82 9.16
C VAL A 697 -31.76 1.90 8.82
N VAL A 698 -32.72 2.09 9.73
CA VAL A 698 -33.67 3.21 9.75
C VAL A 698 -33.55 3.89 11.11
N GLN A 699 -33.40 5.21 11.12
CA GLN A 699 -33.40 5.97 12.36
C GLN A 699 -34.80 5.99 12.98
N VAL A 700 -34.91 5.66 14.27
CA VAL A 700 -36.17 5.62 15.00
C VAL A 700 -36.36 6.93 15.78
N ALA A 701 -37.62 7.32 16.01
CA ALA A 701 -37.94 8.45 16.87
C ALA A 701 -37.39 8.18 18.28
N GLY A 702 -36.44 9.01 18.76
CA GLY A 702 -35.72 8.81 20.01
C GLY A 702 -34.21 8.65 19.84
N GLY A 703 -33.67 8.65 18.60
CA GLY A 703 -32.24 8.70 18.33
C GLY A 703 -31.52 7.37 18.13
N GLY A 704 -32.25 6.24 18.23
CA GLY A 704 -31.69 4.91 17.99
C GLY A 704 -31.80 4.46 16.53
N PHE A 705 -31.13 3.35 16.19
CA PHE A 705 -31.21 2.69 14.89
C PHE A 705 -31.98 1.38 14.96
N ARG A 706 -32.78 1.10 13.93
CA ARG A 706 -33.46 -0.18 13.73
C ARG A 706 -33.02 -0.77 12.41
N GLU A 707 -32.63 -2.02 12.40
CA GLU A 707 -32.32 -2.76 11.17
C GLU A 707 -33.54 -2.89 10.26
N ARG A 708 -33.32 -2.75 8.94
CA ARG A 708 -34.42 -2.87 7.95
C ARG A 708 -34.99 -4.27 7.84
N GLY A 709 -34.27 -5.28 8.32
CA GLY A 709 -34.63 -6.69 8.21
C GLY A 709 -34.61 -7.21 6.77
N LEU A 710 -35.04 -8.47 6.61
CA LEU A 710 -35.10 -9.13 5.29
C LEU A 710 -36.40 -8.71 4.58
N THR A 711 -36.27 -7.82 3.62
CA THR A 711 -37.33 -7.40 2.69
C THR A 711 -37.05 -7.96 1.29
N PRO A 712 -38.01 -8.00 0.36
CA PRO A 712 -37.75 -8.41 -1.02
C PRO A 712 -36.61 -7.62 -1.69
N VAL A 713 -36.48 -6.33 -1.35
CA VAL A 713 -35.41 -5.46 -1.87
C VAL A 713 -34.04 -5.86 -1.29
N THR A 714 -33.93 -6.08 0.01
CA THR A 714 -32.68 -6.50 0.66
C THR A 714 -32.24 -7.88 0.19
N ILE A 715 -33.18 -8.82 0.05
CA ILE A 715 -32.91 -10.14 -0.53
C ILE A 715 -32.42 -10.00 -2.00
N GLY A 716 -33.07 -9.13 -2.78
CA GLY A 716 -32.63 -8.85 -4.16
C GLY A 716 -31.18 -8.34 -4.21
N VAL A 717 -30.79 -7.40 -3.34
CA VAL A 717 -29.42 -6.90 -3.23
C VAL A 717 -28.44 -8.04 -2.90
N VAL A 718 -28.75 -8.87 -1.91
CA VAL A 718 -27.90 -10.01 -1.53
C VAL A 718 -27.72 -10.98 -2.69
N VAL A 719 -28.81 -11.37 -3.36
CA VAL A 719 -28.76 -12.30 -4.51
C VAL A 719 -27.89 -11.71 -5.64
N VAL A 720 -28.05 -10.43 -5.96
CA VAL A 720 -27.25 -9.76 -6.98
C VAL A 720 -25.77 -9.73 -6.60
N CYS A 721 -25.43 -9.36 -5.35
CA CYS A 721 -24.05 -9.35 -4.87
C CYS A 721 -23.41 -10.75 -4.96
N LEU A 722 -24.10 -11.77 -4.47
CA LEU A 722 -23.60 -13.15 -4.52
C LEU A 722 -23.48 -13.67 -5.96
N ALA A 723 -24.44 -13.37 -6.84
CA ALA A 723 -24.39 -13.76 -8.23
C ALA A 723 -23.19 -13.14 -8.96
N ILE A 724 -22.89 -11.84 -8.70
CA ILE A 724 -21.74 -11.16 -9.26
C ILE A 724 -20.44 -11.77 -8.73
N ILE A 725 -20.31 -12.00 -7.41
CA ILE A 725 -19.12 -12.62 -6.80
C ILE A 725 -18.89 -14.01 -7.40
N VAL A 726 -19.89 -14.88 -7.36
CA VAL A 726 -19.78 -16.25 -7.86
C VAL A 726 -19.49 -16.25 -9.36
N GLY A 727 -20.17 -15.40 -10.12
CA GLY A 727 -19.97 -15.26 -11.57
C GLY A 727 -18.56 -14.80 -11.92
N SER A 728 -18.03 -13.79 -11.21
CA SER A 728 -16.66 -13.28 -11.45
C SER A 728 -15.59 -14.32 -11.08
N VAL A 729 -15.76 -15.03 -9.96
CA VAL A 729 -14.84 -16.12 -9.57
C VAL A 729 -14.92 -17.28 -10.56
N TRP A 730 -16.11 -17.61 -11.06
CA TRP A 730 -16.29 -18.69 -12.06
C TRP A 730 -15.63 -18.31 -13.39
N VAL A 731 -15.80 -17.07 -13.85
CA VAL A 731 -15.14 -16.56 -15.08
C VAL A 731 -13.62 -16.62 -14.91
N SER A 732 -13.08 -16.15 -13.81
CA SER A 732 -11.64 -16.21 -13.51
C SER A 732 -11.09 -17.65 -13.53
N LYS A 733 -11.87 -18.63 -13.07
CA LYS A 733 -11.47 -20.06 -13.12
C LYS A 733 -11.60 -20.68 -14.51
N LYS A 734 -12.58 -20.24 -15.31
CA LYS A 734 -12.78 -20.75 -16.67
C LYS A 734 -11.64 -20.37 -17.61
N GLU A 735 -11.00 -19.25 -17.39
CA GLU A 735 -9.83 -18.82 -18.17
C GLU A 735 -8.59 -19.71 -17.95
N GLU A 736 -8.52 -20.46 -16.84
CA GLU A 736 -7.51 -21.52 -16.68
C GLU A 736 -7.68 -22.66 -17.68
N SER A 737 -8.91 -22.94 -18.10
CA SER A 737 -9.19 -23.98 -19.12
C SER A 737 -8.82 -23.53 -20.53
N PHE A 738 -8.88 -22.21 -20.79
CA PHE A 738 -8.58 -21.64 -22.11
C PHE A 738 -7.07 -21.72 -22.46
N GLY A 739 -6.19 -21.65 -21.46
CA GLY A 739 -4.75 -21.90 -21.63
C GLY A 739 -4.47 -23.33 -22.11
N ARG A 740 -5.17 -24.32 -21.56
CA ARG A 740 -5.07 -25.73 -22.00
C ARG A 740 -5.57 -25.97 -23.41
N GLU A 741 -6.67 -25.30 -23.80
CA GLU A 741 -7.16 -25.41 -25.18
C GLU A 741 -6.22 -24.83 -26.24
N ILE A 742 -5.41 -23.82 -25.86
CA ILE A 742 -4.38 -23.26 -26.75
C ILE A 742 -3.19 -24.19 -26.85
N GLU A 743 -2.79 -24.84 -25.75
CA GLU A 743 -1.75 -25.88 -25.75
C GLU A 743 -2.16 -27.08 -26.61
N GLU A 744 -3.36 -27.63 -26.40
CA GLU A 744 -3.89 -28.74 -27.20
C GLU A 744 -4.00 -28.40 -28.70
N LYS A 745 -4.37 -27.16 -29.03
CA LYS A 745 -4.38 -26.69 -30.43
C LYS A 745 -2.97 -26.43 -30.98
N SER A 746 -2.01 -26.10 -30.14
CA SER A 746 -0.59 -25.94 -30.53
C SER A 746 0.10 -27.29 -30.73
N GLU A 747 -0.18 -28.27 -29.85
CA GLU A 747 0.32 -29.63 -29.98
C GLU A 747 -0.32 -30.38 -31.15
N ALA A 748 -1.61 -30.13 -31.42
CA ALA A 748 -2.32 -30.70 -32.59
C ALA A 748 -1.84 -30.13 -33.93
N LYS A 749 -1.08 -29.01 -33.92
CA LYS A 749 -0.48 -28.41 -35.13
C LYS A 749 1.01 -28.75 -35.31
N LYS A 750 1.64 -29.41 -34.33
CA LYS A 750 2.96 -30.04 -34.46
C LYS A 750 2.82 -31.48 -34.91
#